data_ad519b5ec588238c8a7a9e977ecc652c
#
_entry.id   ad519b5ec588238c8a7a9e977ecc652c
#
_cell.length_a   1.000
_cell.length_b   1.000
_cell.length_c   1.000
_cell.angle_alpha   90.00
_cell.angle_beta   90.00
_cell.angle_gamma   90.00
#
_symmetry.space_group_name_H-M   'P 1'
#
loop_
_entity.id
_entity.type
_entity.pdbx_description
1 polymer ?
#
loop_
_entity_poly.entity_id
_entity_poly.type
_entity_poly.pdbx_seq_one_letter_code
_entity_poly.pdbx_strand_id
1 'polypeptide(L)'
;MATTVRRAVLNLPAAPLGPENPLPPLRTPAAPPVPDPRGRADLPRDMARQLGHRPLRTVLPTRLLDGYGRERTPTDVDAVVIENARLRVTVLPGLGGRIHSLHHKPTGRELLHRNPVLQPAAFALNGAWFSGGIEWNIGATGHTTLSCAPLHAALVPGPDGSTMVRLWEWERLRDLPFQVDLWLPDDSDFLHVGVRIRNPHEQPAPVYWWSNTAVPETPDTRVLAPADEAWHFGYDHALTRVGVPESDGLDHTYPRRSAYPADHFYELPEGARRWIAALDADGHGLAQTSTALLRGRKLFRWGHGRGGRRWQEWLNGPGEGGYAEIQAGLSRTQLEHVPLESGAAFSWLESYGPLSADPAVVHGRDWAAATGEAAARLEEALPRGAVDEAYAAWLPHADAEPGETLATGSGWGALEVLRGGHRLPGTPFPTATLGEQQEPWRELLEHGTLPKPAGPPGPTQVSPPWRDMLETADADPHTEYHLGIAQWHADDRAQAVRSWERGLESGPAPRWPLLRCLAVAAEEGDRPDHAAELYAEAFADLDAPGTTDLTASAEGSALLAALARETVEAHLSAGRPGAARALLAGLPEAIRERGRFRLLLARTLAAEGDTGAAREIFDAGFEVADLREGAGILGELWASVSDEPLPAAYDFGMSPPQA
;
A
#
# COMPACT_ATOMS: atom_id res chain seq x y z
N MET A 1 -20.79 25.30 17.22
CA MET A 1 -21.33 25.34 15.82
C MET A 1 -21.52 23.91 15.39
N ALA A 2 -22.71 23.57 14.86
CA ALA A 2 -22.99 22.22 14.39
C ALA A 2 -21.97 21.79 13.32
N THR A 3 -21.55 20.54 13.39
CA THR A 3 -20.68 19.93 12.39
C THR A 3 -21.39 19.85 11.04
N THR A 4 -20.67 20.21 9.99
CA THR A 4 -21.17 20.17 8.61
C THR A 4 -20.31 19.26 7.76
N VAL A 5 -20.95 18.60 6.80
CA VAL A 5 -20.27 17.79 5.77
C VAL A 5 -20.61 18.35 4.41
N ARG A 6 -19.64 18.54 3.56
CA ARG A 6 -19.85 19.04 2.19
C ARG A 6 -18.86 18.42 1.20
N ARG A 7 -19.27 18.31 -0.05
CA ARG A 7 -18.37 18.02 -1.17
C ARG A 7 -17.49 19.22 -1.44
N ALA A 8 -16.28 18.96 -1.87
CA ALA A 8 -15.30 19.97 -2.28
C ALA A 8 -14.43 19.42 -3.41
N VAL A 9 -13.70 20.30 -4.03
CA VAL A 9 -12.68 19.97 -5.03
C VAL A 9 -11.36 20.62 -4.59
N LEU A 10 -10.29 19.83 -4.60
CA LEU A 10 -8.93 20.32 -4.38
C LEU A 10 -8.22 20.37 -5.72
N ASN A 11 -7.60 21.50 -6.04
CA ASN A 11 -6.70 21.60 -7.19
C ASN A 11 -5.26 21.40 -6.72
N LEU A 12 -4.64 20.30 -7.15
CA LEU A 12 -3.28 19.91 -6.76
C LEU A 12 -2.46 19.52 -7.99
N PRO A 13 -1.15 19.82 -8.00
CA PRO A 13 -0.26 19.22 -8.99
C PRO A 13 -0.25 17.69 -8.81
N ALA A 14 -0.71 16.96 -9.81
CA ALA A 14 -0.79 15.49 -9.76
C ALA A 14 -0.17 14.85 -10.99
N ALA A 15 0.55 13.77 -10.80
CA ALA A 15 0.92 12.86 -11.86
C ALA A 15 -0.18 11.79 -12.00
N PRO A 16 -0.66 11.51 -13.24
CA PRO A 16 -1.68 10.51 -13.45
C PRO A 16 -1.15 9.11 -13.11
N LEU A 17 -2.02 8.23 -12.60
CA LEU A 17 -1.68 6.83 -12.31
C LEU A 17 -1.32 6.02 -13.56
N GLY A 18 -1.83 6.45 -14.72
CA GLY A 18 -1.74 5.65 -15.94
C GLY A 18 -2.64 4.40 -15.87
N PRO A 19 -2.63 3.58 -16.90
CA PRO A 19 -3.36 2.32 -16.92
C PRO A 19 -2.75 1.31 -15.94
N GLU A 20 -3.59 0.40 -15.44
CA GLU A 20 -3.15 -0.77 -14.68
C GLU A 20 -2.25 -1.65 -15.54
N ASN A 21 -1.29 -2.32 -14.95
CA ASN A 21 -0.51 -3.35 -15.61
C ASN A 21 -1.44 -4.53 -15.98
N PRO A 22 -1.61 -4.87 -17.26
CA PRO A 22 -2.57 -5.89 -17.65
C PRO A 22 -2.11 -7.32 -17.34
N LEU A 23 -0.86 -7.53 -16.95
CA LEU A 23 -0.34 -8.84 -16.59
C LEU A 23 -0.70 -9.19 -15.13
N PRO A 24 -1.15 -10.45 -14.87
CA PRO A 24 -1.42 -10.87 -13.49
C PRO A 24 -0.12 -10.94 -12.68
N PRO A 25 -0.10 -10.44 -11.44
CA PRO A 25 1.10 -10.46 -10.59
C PRO A 25 1.31 -11.85 -9.97
N LEU A 26 1.88 -12.77 -10.74
CA LEU A 26 2.11 -14.16 -10.34
C LEU A 26 3.33 -14.34 -9.43
N ARG A 27 4.32 -13.43 -9.51
CA ARG A 27 5.52 -13.50 -8.68
C ARG A 27 5.19 -13.18 -7.23
N THR A 28 5.87 -13.87 -6.32
CA THR A 28 5.76 -13.56 -4.89
C THR A 28 6.27 -12.13 -4.65
N PRO A 29 5.48 -11.24 -4.02
CA PRO A 29 5.98 -9.93 -3.67
C PRO A 29 7.20 -10.11 -2.75
N ALA A 30 8.15 -9.21 -2.84
CA ALA A 30 9.24 -9.16 -1.87
C ALA A 30 8.61 -8.88 -0.49
N ALA A 31 8.26 -9.96 0.21
CA ALA A 31 7.74 -9.87 1.56
C ALA A 31 8.86 -9.35 2.47
N PRO A 32 8.56 -8.54 3.47
CA PRO A 32 9.53 -8.29 4.53
C PRO A 32 9.92 -9.66 5.07
N PRO A 33 11.24 -9.93 5.17
CA PRO A 33 11.71 -11.22 5.63
C PRO A 33 11.15 -11.52 7.01
N VAL A 34 10.62 -12.72 7.18
CA VAL A 34 10.13 -13.18 8.50
C VAL A 34 11.34 -13.31 9.42
N PRO A 35 11.30 -12.75 10.65
CA PRO A 35 12.41 -12.86 11.59
C PRO A 35 12.88 -14.30 11.75
N ASP A 36 14.21 -14.48 11.86
CA ASP A 36 14.86 -15.79 12.02
C ASP A 36 14.14 -16.62 13.10
N PRO A 37 13.76 -17.87 12.81
CA PRO A 37 13.15 -18.76 13.80
C PRO A 37 13.93 -18.90 15.10
N ARG A 38 15.25 -18.73 15.06
CA ARG A 38 16.12 -18.78 16.25
C ARG A 38 15.85 -17.66 17.25
N GLY A 39 15.45 -16.47 16.78
CA GLY A 39 15.05 -15.35 17.64
C GLY A 39 13.61 -15.47 18.21
N ARG A 40 12.81 -16.43 17.75
CA ARG A 40 11.41 -16.57 18.16
C ARG A 40 11.20 -17.10 19.58
N ALA A 41 12.21 -17.75 20.16
CA ALA A 41 12.09 -18.36 21.49
C ALA A 41 11.84 -17.32 22.61
N ASP A 42 12.34 -16.09 22.43
CA ASP A 42 12.25 -15.00 23.39
C ASP A 42 11.08 -14.04 23.14
N LEU A 43 10.28 -14.31 22.09
CA LEU A 43 9.13 -13.48 21.75
C LEU A 43 7.90 -13.82 22.62
N PRO A 44 7.02 -12.84 22.91
CA PRO A 44 5.71 -13.12 23.47
C PRO A 44 4.96 -14.18 22.67
N ARG A 45 4.28 -15.11 23.35
CA ARG A 45 3.64 -16.27 22.72
C ARG A 45 2.62 -15.92 21.63
N ASP A 46 1.86 -14.86 21.82
CA ASP A 46 0.89 -14.36 20.83
C ASP A 46 1.61 -13.79 19.60
N MET A 47 2.64 -12.98 19.81
CA MET A 47 3.49 -12.44 18.75
C MET A 47 4.15 -13.56 17.92
N ALA A 48 4.77 -14.54 18.58
CA ALA A 48 5.42 -15.66 17.90
C ALA A 48 4.47 -16.47 16.99
N ARG A 49 3.18 -16.53 17.34
CA ARG A 49 2.15 -17.20 16.53
C ARG A 49 1.63 -16.34 15.36
N GLN A 50 1.66 -15.01 15.53
CA GLN A 50 1.12 -14.06 14.54
C GLN A 50 2.16 -13.62 13.51
N LEU A 51 3.46 -13.70 13.86
CA LEU A 51 4.56 -13.39 12.96
C LEU A 51 4.55 -14.31 11.74
N GLY A 52 4.42 -13.72 10.57
CA GLY A 52 4.37 -14.45 9.30
C GLY A 52 3.17 -15.40 9.18
N HIS A 53 2.09 -15.19 9.95
CA HIS A 53 0.88 -15.99 9.82
C HIS A 53 0.20 -15.75 8.48
N ARG A 54 0.10 -16.80 7.64
CA ARG A 54 -0.45 -16.76 6.27
C ARG A 54 0.15 -15.60 5.45
N PRO A 55 1.45 -15.63 5.13
CA PRO A 55 2.10 -14.61 4.33
C PRO A 55 1.43 -14.49 2.95
N LEU A 56 1.51 -13.32 2.32
CA LEU A 56 1.08 -13.18 0.93
C LEU A 56 2.02 -13.94 0.02
N ARG A 57 1.45 -14.73 -0.89
CA ARG A 57 2.18 -15.41 -1.96
C ARG A 57 2.17 -14.61 -3.26
N THR A 58 1.10 -13.87 -3.50
CA THR A 58 0.91 -12.95 -4.62
C THR A 58 0.06 -11.78 -4.16
N VAL A 59 0.02 -10.71 -4.93
CA VAL A 59 -0.96 -9.62 -4.73
C VAL A 59 -2.24 -9.81 -5.56
N LEU A 60 -2.45 -11.03 -6.12
CA LEU A 60 -3.73 -11.38 -6.72
C LEU A 60 -4.87 -11.28 -5.69
N PRO A 61 -6.07 -10.91 -6.12
CA PRO A 61 -6.53 -10.64 -7.48
C PRO A 61 -6.31 -9.19 -7.96
N THR A 62 -5.54 -8.37 -7.24
CA THR A 62 -5.26 -6.99 -7.65
C THR A 62 -4.27 -6.96 -8.83
N ARG A 63 -4.30 -5.88 -9.61
CA ARG A 63 -3.29 -5.62 -10.63
C ARG A 63 -2.24 -4.64 -10.13
N LEU A 64 -1.06 -4.66 -10.75
CA LEU A 64 -0.02 -3.69 -10.43
C LEU A 64 -0.37 -2.32 -11.04
N LEU A 65 -0.01 -1.28 -10.32
CA LEU A 65 -0.11 0.11 -10.74
C LEU A 65 1.33 0.63 -10.92
N ASP A 66 1.88 0.49 -12.12
CA ASP A 66 3.25 0.87 -12.48
C ASP A 66 3.33 1.73 -13.76
N GLY A 67 2.15 2.17 -14.26
CA GLY A 67 2.02 2.96 -15.47
C GLY A 67 2.24 4.46 -15.32
N TYR A 68 2.49 4.95 -14.09
CA TYR A 68 2.63 6.38 -13.80
C TYR A 68 4.00 6.95 -14.18
N GLY A 69 3.98 8.26 -14.45
CA GLY A 69 5.18 9.07 -14.66
C GLY A 69 5.42 10.05 -13.51
N ARG A 70 6.24 11.09 -13.80
CA ARG A 70 6.55 12.16 -12.86
C ARG A 70 6.09 13.53 -13.34
N GLU A 71 5.57 13.61 -14.53
CA GLU A 71 4.99 14.85 -15.05
C GLU A 71 3.70 15.16 -14.30
N ARG A 72 3.66 16.29 -13.63
CA ARG A 72 2.55 16.75 -12.82
C ARG A 72 1.83 17.91 -13.49
N THR A 73 0.52 17.85 -13.52
CA THR A 73 -0.34 18.93 -14.00
C THR A 73 -1.35 19.30 -12.92
N PRO A 74 -1.81 20.58 -12.89
CA PRO A 74 -2.91 20.95 -12.02
C PRO A 74 -4.13 20.07 -12.29
N THR A 75 -4.58 19.35 -11.26
CA THR A 75 -5.65 18.35 -11.38
C THR A 75 -6.66 18.59 -10.28
N ASP A 76 -7.93 18.56 -10.64
CA ASP A 76 -9.04 18.61 -9.70
C ASP A 76 -9.29 17.24 -9.09
N VAL A 77 -9.30 17.20 -7.75
CA VAL A 77 -9.48 15.98 -6.95
C VAL A 77 -10.71 16.15 -6.08
N ASP A 78 -11.66 15.23 -6.22
CA ASP A 78 -12.85 15.22 -5.39
C ASP A 78 -12.52 14.99 -3.92
N ALA A 79 -13.11 15.79 -3.05
CA ALA A 79 -12.91 15.76 -1.63
C ALA A 79 -14.23 15.87 -0.85
N VAL A 80 -14.19 15.38 0.38
CA VAL A 80 -15.25 15.60 1.38
C VAL A 80 -14.63 16.39 2.53
N VAL A 81 -15.27 17.48 2.92
CA VAL A 81 -14.86 18.31 4.05
C VAL A 81 -15.85 18.13 5.19
N ILE A 82 -15.34 17.72 6.35
CA ILE A 82 -16.07 17.61 7.63
C ILE A 82 -15.56 18.75 8.50
N GLU A 83 -16.45 19.59 9.02
CA GLU A 83 -16.04 20.85 9.65
C GLU A 83 -16.96 21.26 10.80
N ASN A 84 -16.35 21.59 11.94
CA ASN A 84 -17.00 22.24 13.07
C ASN A 84 -16.34 23.60 13.40
N ALA A 85 -16.58 24.18 14.57
CA ALA A 85 -15.93 25.44 14.99
C ALA A 85 -14.40 25.30 15.24
N ARG A 86 -13.92 24.08 15.48
CA ARG A 86 -12.57 23.81 15.96
C ARG A 86 -11.68 23.13 14.90
N LEU A 87 -12.22 22.15 14.17
CA LEU A 87 -11.50 21.36 13.17
C LEU A 87 -12.11 21.49 11.79
N ARG A 88 -11.25 21.39 10.78
CA ARG A 88 -11.62 21.11 9.39
C ARG A 88 -10.82 19.93 8.91
N VAL A 89 -11.53 18.88 8.52
CA VAL A 89 -10.99 17.60 8.02
C VAL A 89 -11.27 17.52 6.54
N THR A 90 -10.26 17.21 5.73
CA THR A 90 -10.42 17.01 4.28
C THR A 90 -10.09 15.56 3.93
N VAL A 91 -11.04 14.87 3.32
CA VAL A 91 -10.97 13.44 2.99
C VAL A 91 -10.97 13.28 1.48
N LEU A 92 -10.19 12.34 0.96
CA LEU A 92 -10.09 11.99 -0.47
C LEU A 92 -10.67 10.58 -0.70
N PRO A 93 -11.97 10.43 -0.93
CA PRO A 93 -12.58 9.11 -1.12
C PRO A 93 -12.03 8.36 -2.33
N GLY A 94 -11.64 9.06 -3.39
CA GLY A 94 -11.04 8.50 -4.60
C GLY A 94 -9.62 7.96 -4.43
N LEU A 95 -8.97 8.24 -3.29
CA LEU A 95 -7.58 7.89 -3.00
C LEU A 95 -7.48 7.17 -1.64
N GLY A 96 -8.09 5.99 -1.54
CA GLY A 96 -8.08 5.14 -0.35
C GLY A 96 -8.84 5.70 0.84
N GLY A 97 -9.70 6.71 0.66
CA GLY A 97 -10.39 7.39 1.76
C GLY A 97 -9.44 8.13 2.70
N ARG A 98 -8.28 8.53 2.22
CA ARG A 98 -7.22 9.21 2.97
C ARG A 98 -7.72 10.51 3.58
N ILE A 99 -7.39 10.78 4.84
CA ILE A 99 -7.49 12.13 5.41
C ILE A 99 -6.29 12.93 4.94
N HIS A 100 -6.50 13.88 4.03
CA HIS A 100 -5.44 14.70 3.44
C HIS A 100 -5.01 15.85 4.36
N SER A 101 -5.95 16.41 5.13
CA SER A 101 -5.73 17.58 5.99
C SER A 101 -6.55 17.46 7.28
N LEU A 102 -5.95 17.82 8.39
CA LEU A 102 -6.57 17.97 9.71
C LEU A 102 -6.17 19.34 10.27
N HIS A 103 -6.94 20.38 9.94
CA HIS A 103 -6.62 21.74 10.28
C HIS A 103 -7.32 22.18 11.58
N HIS A 104 -6.54 22.55 12.58
CA HIS A 104 -7.03 23.09 13.85
C HIS A 104 -7.20 24.61 13.75
N LYS A 105 -8.45 25.07 13.66
CA LYS A 105 -8.80 26.48 13.39
C LYS A 105 -8.35 27.44 14.49
N PRO A 106 -8.52 27.13 15.81
CA PRO A 106 -8.14 28.07 16.85
C PRO A 106 -6.65 28.46 16.86
N THR A 107 -5.78 27.51 16.47
CA THR A 107 -4.33 27.77 16.39
C THR A 107 -3.85 28.07 14.98
N GLY A 108 -4.71 27.90 13.94
CA GLY A 108 -4.34 28.04 12.54
C GLY A 108 -3.35 26.97 12.05
N ARG A 109 -3.20 25.84 12.77
CA ARG A 109 -2.18 24.81 12.49
C ARG A 109 -2.75 23.67 11.65
N GLU A 110 -2.00 23.23 10.68
CA GLU A 110 -2.16 21.92 10.04
C GLU A 110 -1.47 20.87 10.92
N LEU A 111 -2.21 19.86 11.36
CA LEU A 111 -1.71 18.84 12.29
C LEU A 111 -1.03 17.68 11.56
N LEU A 112 -1.28 17.51 10.26
CA LEU A 112 -0.71 16.47 9.42
C LEU A 112 0.37 17.05 8.50
N HIS A 113 1.29 16.21 8.06
CA HIS A 113 2.03 16.53 6.86
C HIS A 113 1.10 16.40 5.65
N ARG A 114 0.68 17.54 5.13
CA ARG A 114 -0.12 17.63 3.91
C ARG A 114 0.81 17.69 2.71
N ASN A 115 0.93 16.58 1.98
CA ASN A 115 1.75 16.57 0.79
C ASN A 115 1.25 17.61 -0.25
N PRO A 116 2.09 18.53 -0.75
CA PRO A 116 1.67 19.57 -1.68
C PRO A 116 1.35 19.05 -3.08
N VAL A 117 1.70 17.79 -3.38
CA VAL A 117 1.53 17.16 -4.69
C VAL A 117 0.96 15.77 -4.55
N LEU A 118 0.28 15.27 -5.58
CA LEU A 118 -0.08 13.85 -5.72
C LEU A 118 0.89 13.18 -6.68
N GLN A 119 1.98 12.63 -6.14
CA GLN A 119 3.01 11.91 -6.88
C GLN A 119 2.97 10.44 -6.52
N PRO A 120 2.53 9.54 -7.43
CA PRO A 120 2.60 8.11 -7.20
C PRO A 120 4.05 7.63 -7.05
N ALA A 121 4.27 6.68 -6.15
CA ALA A 121 5.55 6.02 -5.94
C ALA A 121 5.33 4.53 -5.61
N ALA A 122 6.31 3.67 -5.85
CA ALA A 122 6.16 2.21 -5.73
C ALA A 122 6.36 1.73 -4.28
N PHE A 123 5.45 2.11 -3.39
CA PHE A 123 5.46 1.74 -1.97
C PHE A 123 4.32 0.80 -1.58
N ALA A 124 3.16 0.87 -2.27
CA ALA A 124 2.06 -0.06 -2.00
C ALA A 124 2.37 -1.48 -2.48
N LEU A 125 1.66 -2.45 -1.92
CA LEU A 125 1.77 -3.87 -2.30
C LEU A 125 1.56 -4.08 -3.81
N ASN A 126 0.66 -3.30 -4.41
CA ASN A 126 0.40 -3.31 -5.85
C ASN A 126 1.09 -2.16 -6.63
N GLY A 127 2.08 -1.50 -6.07
CA GLY A 127 2.85 -0.44 -6.71
C GLY A 127 2.46 0.95 -6.22
N ALA A 128 1.59 1.66 -6.92
CA ALA A 128 1.31 3.07 -6.65
C ALA A 128 0.78 3.37 -5.25
N TRP A 129 1.39 4.36 -4.61
CA TRP A 129 1.07 4.90 -3.30
C TRP A 129 1.31 6.42 -3.30
N PHE A 130 0.59 7.15 -2.46
CA PHE A 130 0.78 8.57 -2.21
C PHE A 130 1.25 8.84 -0.80
N SER A 131 2.12 9.85 -0.64
CA SER A 131 2.62 10.34 0.62
C SER A 131 1.65 11.32 1.30
N GLY A 132 1.74 11.43 2.63
CA GLY A 132 1.07 12.46 3.44
C GLY A 132 -0.32 12.07 3.97
N GLY A 133 -0.80 12.82 4.95
CA GLY A 133 -2.11 12.62 5.56
C GLY A 133 -2.22 11.42 6.48
N ILE A 134 -3.44 10.87 6.63
CA ILE A 134 -3.71 9.61 7.34
C ILE A 134 -4.19 8.57 6.34
N GLU A 135 -3.55 7.42 6.31
CA GLU A 135 -3.81 6.28 5.45
C GLU A 135 -4.28 5.07 6.25
N TRP A 136 -5.13 4.25 5.64
CA TRP A 136 -5.70 3.03 6.24
C TRP A 136 -5.06 1.79 5.61
N ASN A 137 -4.04 1.23 6.27
CA ASN A 137 -3.33 0.05 5.77
C ASN A 137 -4.02 -1.23 6.23
N ILE A 138 -4.76 -1.85 5.32
CA ILE A 138 -5.42 -3.14 5.47
C ILE A 138 -4.90 -4.13 4.43
N GLY A 139 -5.02 -5.43 4.71
CA GLY A 139 -4.67 -6.54 3.79
C GLY A 139 -3.46 -7.32 4.27
N ALA A 140 -2.26 -6.79 4.12
CA ALA A 140 -1.01 -7.43 4.56
C ALA A 140 0.06 -6.38 4.89
N THR A 141 1.19 -6.86 5.43
CA THR A 141 2.33 -6.01 5.78
C THR A 141 2.75 -5.10 4.62
N GLY A 142 2.70 -3.80 4.83
CA GLY A 142 3.00 -2.76 3.84
C GLY A 142 1.83 -1.81 3.63
N HIS A 143 1.97 -0.94 2.64
CA HIS A 143 0.89 -0.03 2.25
C HIS A 143 -0.19 -0.77 1.46
N THR A 144 -1.45 -0.44 1.74
CA THR A 144 -2.62 -1.10 1.15
C THR A 144 -2.67 -0.98 -0.37
N THR A 145 -3.22 -1.99 -1.04
CA THR A 145 -3.54 -1.93 -2.48
C THR A 145 -4.63 -0.92 -2.81
N LEU A 146 -5.32 -0.40 -1.80
CA LEU A 146 -6.39 0.60 -1.95
C LEU A 146 -5.89 2.05 -1.87
N SER A 147 -4.59 2.29 -1.66
CA SER A 147 -4.03 3.65 -1.49
C SER A 147 -4.41 4.61 -2.62
N CYS A 148 -4.49 4.10 -3.85
CA CYS A 148 -4.84 4.84 -5.06
C CYS A 148 -6.20 4.43 -5.65
N ALA A 149 -7.04 3.71 -4.88
CA ALA A 149 -8.33 3.23 -5.33
C ALA A 149 -9.49 4.03 -4.69
N PRO A 150 -10.63 4.15 -5.37
CA PRO A 150 -11.82 4.74 -4.77
C PRO A 150 -12.41 3.82 -3.71
N LEU A 151 -12.92 4.42 -2.63
CA LEU A 151 -13.79 3.77 -1.65
C LEU A 151 -15.23 4.26 -1.82
N HIS A 152 -16.20 3.43 -1.45
CA HIS A 152 -17.56 3.91 -1.21
C HIS A 152 -17.54 4.94 -0.08
N ALA A 153 -18.31 5.99 -0.22
CA ALA A 153 -18.49 7.01 0.82
C ALA A 153 -19.92 7.49 0.88
N ALA A 154 -20.47 7.64 2.09
CA ALA A 154 -21.82 8.16 2.29
C ALA A 154 -21.96 8.84 3.65
N LEU A 155 -23.02 9.65 3.77
CA LEU A 155 -23.47 10.17 5.06
C LEU A 155 -24.21 9.09 5.83
N VAL A 156 -23.92 8.95 7.11
CA VAL A 156 -24.62 8.05 8.03
C VAL A 156 -25.03 8.79 9.30
N PRO A 157 -26.14 8.40 9.96
CA PRO A 157 -26.48 8.92 11.28
C PRO A 157 -25.38 8.59 12.29
N GLY A 158 -24.98 9.59 13.06
CA GLY A 158 -24.01 9.45 14.14
C GLY A 158 -24.64 9.54 15.53
N PRO A 159 -23.82 9.42 16.59
CA PRO A 159 -24.27 9.65 17.96
C PRO A 159 -24.88 11.05 18.12
N ASP A 160 -25.85 11.17 19.05
CA ASP A 160 -26.52 12.44 19.39
C ASP A 160 -27.16 13.19 18.22
N GLY A 161 -27.56 12.46 17.17
CA GLY A 161 -28.16 13.05 15.97
C GLY A 161 -27.15 13.75 15.05
N SER A 162 -25.86 13.61 15.30
CA SER A 162 -24.80 14.08 14.40
C SER A 162 -24.78 13.30 13.07
N THR A 163 -24.01 13.79 12.12
CA THR A 163 -23.78 13.11 10.84
C THR A 163 -22.31 12.71 10.75
N MET A 164 -22.06 11.45 10.39
CA MET A 164 -20.73 10.92 10.11
C MET A 164 -20.53 10.71 8.62
N VAL A 165 -19.28 10.63 8.20
CA VAL A 165 -18.89 10.15 6.87
C VAL A 165 -18.41 8.73 7.02
N ARG A 166 -19.08 7.78 6.39
CA ARG A 166 -18.67 6.38 6.29
C ARG A 166 -17.93 6.14 5.00
N LEU A 167 -16.76 5.50 5.09
CA LEU A 167 -16.00 4.93 4.00
C LEU A 167 -16.05 3.40 4.14
N TRP A 168 -16.18 2.67 3.03
CA TRP A 168 -16.09 1.20 3.07
C TRP A 168 -15.66 0.65 1.73
N GLU A 169 -15.04 -0.53 1.75
CA GLU A 169 -14.67 -1.28 0.55
C GLU A 169 -14.45 -2.77 0.91
N TRP A 170 -14.30 -3.58 -0.13
CA TRP A 170 -13.91 -4.98 -0.04
C TRP A 170 -12.41 -5.11 -0.28
N GLU A 171 -11.66 -5.44 0.78
CA GLU A 171 -10.23 -5.68 0.69
C GLU A 171 -10.00 -7.07 0.03
N ARG A 172 -9.36 -7.07 -1.14
CA ARG A 172 -9.33 -8.23 -2.04
C ARG A 172 -8.21 -9.23 -1.76
N LEU A 173 -7.13 -8.85 -1.06
CA LEU A 173 -6.02 -9.75 -0.74
C LEU A 173 -6.39 -10.78 0.33
N ARG A 174 -7.26 -10.38 1.25
CA ARG A 174 -7.76 -11.22 2.35
C ARG A 174 -9.24 -11.53 2.26
N ASP A 175 -9.90 -10.95 1.24
CA ASP A 175 -11.31 -11.15 0.96
C ASP A 175 -12.20 -10.68 2.13
N LEU A 176 -11.92 -9.49 2.67
CA LEU A 176 -12.56 -8.95 3.88
C LEU A 176 -13.18 -7.56 3.64
N PRO A 177 -14.49 -7.38 3.92
CA PRO A 177 -15.09 -6.04 3.95
C PRO A 177 -14.68 -5.28 5.20
N PHE A 178 -14.41 -3.97 5.03
CA PHE A 178 -14.09 -3.06 6.12
C PHE A 178 -14.85 -1.74 5.97
N GLN A 179 -14.97 -1.01 7.09
CA GLN A 179 -15.52 0.35 7.13
C GLN A 179 -14.67 1.24 8.03
N VAL A 180 -14.68 2.53 7.72
CA VAL A 180 -14.10 3.62 8.49
C VAL A 180 -15.13 4.73 8.61
N ASP A 181 -15.58 5.03 9.82
CA ASP A 181 -16.55 6.08 10.11
C ASP A 181 -15.83 7.29 10.70
N LEU A 182 -15.91 8.42 10.01
CA LEU A 182 -15.31 9.69 10.44
C LEU A 182 -16.39 10.51 11.15
N TRP A 183 -16.24 10.64 12.46
CA TRP A 183 -17.16 11.34 13.33
C TRP A 183 -16.50 12.52 14.02
N LEU A 184 -16.96 13.71 13.71
CA LEU A 184 -16.51 14.95 14.33
C LEU A 184 -17.67 15.52 15.17
N PRO A 185 -17.64 15.37 16.51
CA PRO A 185 -18.67 15.97 17.37
C PRO A 185 -18.66 17.51 17.27
N ASP A 186 -19.80 18.13 17.55
CA ASP A 186 -19.91 19.58 17.62
C ASP A 186 -18.91 20.15 18.65
N ASP A 187 -18.23 21.22 18.27
CA ASP A 187 -17.23 21.91 19.10
C ASP A 187 -16.08 21.05 19.65
N SER A 188 -15.88 19.81 19.15
CA SER A 188 -14.76 18.95 19.52
C SER A 188 -13.46 19.38 18.83
N ASP A 189 -12.34 19.28 19.56
CA ASP A 189 -10.99 19.38 19.02
C ASP A 189 -10.46 18.03 18.51
N PHE A 190 -11.23 16.93 18.65
CA PHE A 190 -10.84 15.60 18.23
C PHE A 190 -11.80 15.02 17.20
N LEU A 191 -11.22 14.53 16.11
CA LEU A 191 -11.89 13.66 15.16
C LEU A 191 -11.87 12.24 15.70
N HIS A 192 -13.02 11.60 15.82
CA HIS A 192 -13.16 10.17 16.11
C HIS A 192 -13.25 9.37 14.83
N VAL A 193 -12.55 8.24 14.80
CA VAL A 193 -12.51 7.32 13.65
C VAL A 193 -12.89 5.93 14.14
N GLY A 194 -14.13 5.54 13.88
CA GLY A 194 -14.63 4.20 14.17
C GLY A 194 -14.28 3.25 13.03
N VAL A 195 -13.62 2.14 13.34
CA VAL A 195 -13.21 1.16 12.33
C VAL A 195 -13.82 -0.19 12.63
N ARG A 196 -14.27 -0.89 11.58
CA ARG A 196 -14.73 -2.27 11.69
C ARG A 196 -14.25 -3.10 10.50
N ILE A 197 -13.71 -4.29 10.77
CA ILE A 197 -13.35 -5.30 9.79
C ILE A 197 -14.19 -6.55 10.10
N ARG A 198 -14.84 -7.12 9.09
CA ARG A 198 -15.69 -8.33 9.23
C ARG A 198 -15.08 -9.50 8.48
N ASN A 199 -15.26 -10.68 9.03
CA ASN A 199 -15.00 -11.93 8.33
C ASN A 199 -16.33 -12.60 7.99
N PRO A 200 -16.85 -12.46 6.76
CA PRO A 200 -18.11 -13.07 6.36
C PRO A 200 -17.98 -14.53 5.96
N HIS A 201 -16.77 -15.10 5.99
CA HIS A 201 -16.46 -16.45 5.54
C HIS A 201 -16.57 -17.49 6.66
N GLU A 202 -16.60 -18.77 6.29
CA GLU A 202 -16.67 -19.91 7.21
C GLU A 202 -15.33 -20.25 7.88
N GLN A 203 -14.22 -19.70 7.38
CA GLN A 203 -12.87 -19.95 7.89
C GLN A 203 -12.27 -18.71 8.54
N PRO A 204 -11.40 -18.87 9.55
CA PRO A 204 -10.65 -17.73 10.09
C PRO A 204 -9.79 -17.06 9.01
N ALA A 205 -9.78 -15.74 9.01
CA ALA A 205 -8.99 -14.92 8.11
C ALA A 205 -7.86 -14.16 8.85
N PRO A 206 -6.68 -14.01 8.25
CA PRO A 206 -5.62 -13.18 8.82
C PRO A 206 -5.95 -11.70 8.59
N VAL A 207 -5.97 -10.92 9.66
CA VAL A 207 -6.21 -9.47 9.60
C VAL A 207 -4.91 -8.72 9.85
N TYR A 208 -4.68 -7.73 9.02
CA TYR A 208 -3.68 -6.70 9.16
C TYR A 208 -4.37 -5.34 9.16
N TRP A 209 -4.00 -4.48 10.12
CA TRP A 209 -4.43 -3.10 10.13
C TRP A 209 -3.40 -2.20 10.80
N TRP A 210 -3.07 -1.11 10.11
CA TRP A 210 -2.29 0.00 10.64
C TRP A 210 -2.79 1.32 10.05
N SER A 211 -3.25 2.24 10.88
CA SER A 211 -3.46 3.63 10.48
C SER A 211 -2.10 4.33 10.47
N ASN A 212 -1.73 4.89 9.32
CA ASN A 212 -0.46 5.55 9.10
C ASN A 212 -0.66 7.06 8.99
N THR A 213 -0.06 7.81 9.90
CA THR A 213 -0.22 9.27 10.01
C THR A 213 1.10 9.96 9.75
N ALA A 214 1.18 10.70 8.65
CA ALA A 214 2.31 11.55 8.33
C ALA A 214 2.25 12.84 9.18
N VAL A 215 3.30 13.10 9.95
CA VAL A 215 3.43 14.29 10.79
C VAL A 215 4.59 15.16 10.31
N PRO A 216 4.48 16.50 10.37
CA PRO A 216 5.58 17.39 9.98
C PRO A 216 6.87 17.09 10.76
N GLU A 217 7.98 17.04 10.05
CA GLU A 217 9.29 16.75 10.63
C GLU A 217 10.16 18.02 10.59
N THR A 218 10.33 18.64 11.74
CA THR A 218 11.28 19.73 11.98
C THR A 218 12.52 19.22 12.72
N PRO A 219 13.61 20.00 12.83
CA PRO A 219 14.79 19.57 13.60
C PRO A 219 14.46 19.16 15.05
N ASP A 220 13.45 19.76 15.65
CA ASP A 220 13.07 19.57 17.04
C ASP A 220 11.74 18.83 17.22
N THR A 221 11.17 18.27 16.14
CA THR A 221 10.01 17.38 16.28
C THR A 221 10.39 16.17 17.10
N ARG A 222 9.65 15.93 18.21
CA ARG A 222 9.81 14.78 19.08
C ARG A 222 8.54 13.92 19.08
N VAL A 223 8.73 12.61 18.95
CA VAL A 223 7.64 11.62 19.05
C VAL A 223 7.63 11.03 20.46
N LEU A 224 6.46 11.01 21.09
CA LEU A 224 6.24 10.56 22.46
C LEU A 224 5.21 9.44 22.47
N ALA A 225 5.48 8.38 23.25
CA ALA A 225 4.58 7.28 23.50
C ALA A 225 4.86 6.72 24.91
N PRO A 226 3.88 6.12 25.62
CA PRO A 226 4.06 5.61 26.99
C PRO A 226 4.80 4.26 26.97
N ALA A 227 6.08 4.26 26.58
CA ALA A 227 6.90 3.06 26.46
C ALA A 227 8.37 3.37 26.80
N ASP A 228 9.02 2.42 27.46
CA ASP A 228 10.46 2.48 27.79
C ASP A 228 11.29 1.56 26.87
N GLU A 229 10.62 0.73 26.06
CA GLU A 229 11.22 -0.16 25.09
C GLU A 229 10.42 -0.15 23.78
N ALA A 230 11.10 -0.51 22.70
CA ALA A 230 10.47 -0.73 21.40
C ALA A 230 11.03 -2.00 20.73
N TRP A 231 10.25 -2.62 19.86
CA TRP A 231 10.73 -3.60 18.91
C TRP A 231 11.32 -2.85 17.70
N HIS A 232 12.51 -3.24 17.32
CA HIS A 232 13.20 -2.73 16.13
C HIS A 232 13.48 -3.89 15.18
N PHE A 233 13.07 -3.73 13.92
CA PHE A 233 13.38 -4.67 12.85
C PHE A 233 14.59 -4.12 12.08
N GLY A 234 15.76 -4.73 12.34
CA GLY A 234 17.04 -4.28 11.80
C GLY A 234 17.28 -4.69 10.34
N TYR A 235 18.33 -4.13 9.75
CA TYR A 235 18.76 -4.48 8.38
C TYR A 235 19.31 -5.91 8.26
N ASP A 236 19.63 -6.55 9.38
CA ASP A 236 19.97 -7.98 9.50
C ASP A 236 18.71 -8.89 9.53
N HIS A 237 17.53 -8.29 9.36
CA HIS A 237 16.24 -8.96 9.47
C HIS A 237 15.97 -9.59 10.84
N ALA A 238 16.67 -9.15 11.88
CA ALA A 238 16.38 -9.52 13.26
C ALA A 238 15.38 -8.56 13.90
N LEU A 239 14.45 -9.13 14.67
CA LEU A 239 13.53 -8.37 15.49
C LEU A 239 14.08 -8.33 16.91
N THR A 240 14.55 -7.15 17.35
CA THR A 240 15.22 -6.96 18.64
C THR A 240 14.49 -5.95 19.51
N ARG A 241 14.67 -6.03 20.82
CA ARG A 241 14.23 -5.00 21.76
C ARG A 241 15.31 -3.94 21.92
N VAL A 242 14.91 -2.68 21.86
CA VAL A 242 15.77 -1.53 22.08
C VAL A 242 15.16 -0.59 23.13
N GLY A 243 16.00 0.13 23.83
CA GLY A 243 15.54 1.13 24.81
C GLY A 243 14.90 2.35 24.13
N VAL A 244 14.02 3.02 24.85
CA VAL A 244 13.39 4.29 24.47
C VAL A 244 13.62 5.28 25.60
N PRO A 245 14.07 6.51 25.36
CA PRO A 245 14.21 7.19 24.06
C PRO A 245 15.52 6.86 23.32
N GLU A 246 16.51 6.27 23.99
CA GLU A 246 17.87 6.15 23.49
C GLU A 246 18.29 4.67 23.34
N SER A 247 18.86 4.35 22.20
CA SER A 247 19.66 3.14 22.00
C SER A 247 20.85 3.47 21.09
N ASP A 248 21.98 2.76 21.28
CA ASP A 248 23.21 2.96 20.52
C ASP A 248 23.73 4.42 20.51
N GLY A 249 23.47 5.16 21.58
CA GLY A 249 23.88 6.57 21.72
C GLY A 249 23.05 7.57 20.92
N LEU A 250 21.89 7.15 20.40
CA LEU A 250 21.00 8.00 19.62
C LEU A 250 19.61 8.05 20.26
N ASP A 251 19.09 9.27 20.50
CA ASP A 251 17.69 9.48 20.87
C ASP A 251 16.81 9.31 19.62
N HIS A 252 16.13 8.17 19.56
CA HIS A 252 15.29 7.76 18.43
C HIS A 252 13.97 8.52 18.33
N THR A 253 13.57 9.21 19.38
CA THR A 253 12.31 9.95 19.43
C THR A 253 12.33 11.25 18.63
N TYR A 254 13.51 11.69 18.20
CA TYR A 254 13.69 12.80 17.24
C TYR A 254 13.98 12.25 15.85
N PRO A 255 13.04 12.21 14.93
CA PRO A 255 13.19 11.59 13.61
C PRO A 255 14.41 12.09 12.83
N ARG A 256 14.70 13.40 12.90
CA ARG A 256 15.80 14.02 12.15
C ARG A 256 17.21 13.71 12.65
N ARG A 257 17.36 13.09 13.83
CA ARG A 257 18.67 12.74 14.37
C ARG A 257 19.28 11.49 13.76
N SER A 258 18.48 10.68 13.07
CA SER A 258 18.95 9.46 12.40
C SER A 258 19.45 9.72 10.99
N ALA A 259 20.52 9.04 10.59
CA ALA A 259 21.00 9.05 9.21
C ALA A 259 20.19 8.08 8.31
N TYR A 260 19.67 6.99 8.87
CA TYR A 260 19.02 5.94 8.13
C TYR A 260 17.56 5.73 8.58
N PRO A 261 16.70 5.24 7.70
CA PRO A 261 15.33 4.90 8.04
C PRO A 261 15.29 3.79 9.09
N ALA A 262 14.27 3.85 9.93
CA ALA A 262 14.03 2.81 10.92
C ALA A 262 12.59 2.79 11.41
N ASP A 263 12.15 1.59 11.76
CA ASP A 263 10.90 1.30 12.44
C ASP A 263 11.14 1.08 13.93
N HIS A 264 10.38 1.80 14.77
CA HIS A 264 10.33 1.56 16.21
C HIS A 264 8.90 1.28 16.62
N PHE A 265 8.60 0.02 16.93
CA PHE A 265 7.31 -0.43 17.42
C PHE A 265 7.33 -0.37 18.94
N TYR A 266 6.70 0.64 19.54
CA TYR A 266 6.70 0.86 20.98
C TYR A 266 6.00 -0.27 21.72
N GLU A 267 6.68 -0.87 22.72
CA GLU A 267 6.10 -1.88 23.61
C GLU A 267 5.34 -1.17 24.75
N LEU A 268 4.05 -0.94 24.55
CA LEU A 268 3.22 -0.27 25.54
C LEU A 268 2.86 -1.23 26.68
N PRO A 269 3.00 -0.81 27.95
CA PRO A 269 2.61 -1.61 29.10
C PRO A 269 1.16 -2.10 29.02
N GLU A 270 0.89 -3.27 29.55
CA GLU A 270 -0.46 -3.78 29.67
C GLU A 270 -1.33 -2.83 30.50
N GLY A 271 -2.55 -2.54 30.03
CA GLY A 271 -3.46 -1.59 30.67
C GLY A 271 -3.11 -0.11 30.50
N ALA A 272 -1.95 0.24 29.95
CA ALA A 272 -1.63 1.63 29.62
C ALA A 272 -2.59 2.20 28.58
N ARG A 273 -2.88 3.50 28.65
CA ARG A 273 -3.60 4.22 27.60
C ARG A 273 -2.83 4.09 26.28
N ARG A 274 -3.53 3.78 25.20
CA ARG A 274 -2.96 3.63 23.85
C ARG A 274 -2.90 5.00 23.18
N TRP A 275 -1.70 5.62 23.12
CA TRP A 275 -1.49 6.90 22.46
C TRP A 275 -0.08 7.02 21.89
N ILE A 276 0.07 7.94 20.95
CA ILE A 276 1.33 8.42 20.39
C ILE A 276 1.12 9.89 20.00
N ALA A 277 2.13 10.72 20.19
CA ALA A 277 2.08 12.14 19.81
C ALA A 277 3.37 12.56 19.12
N ALA A 278 3.27 13.54 18.23
CA ALA A 278 4.41 14.22 17.62
C ALA A 278 4.28 15.72 17.94
N LEU A 279 5.27 16.28 18.62
CA LEU A 279 5.29 17.67 19.06
C LEU A 279 6.50 18.41 18.50
N ASP A 280 6.28 19.65 18.07
CA ASP A 280 7.33 20.57 17.58
C ASP A 280 8.13 21.22 18.72
N ALA A 281 9.07 22.11 18.36
CA ALA A 281 9.92 22.84 19.31
C ALA A 281 9.15 23.62 20.38
N ASP A 282 7.93 24.05 20.07
CA ASP A 282 7.07 24.83 20.94
C ASP A 282 6.13 23.93 21.78
N GLY A 283 6.27 22.62 21.68
CA GLY A 283 5.45 21.62 22.38
C GLY A 283 4.05 21.47 21.79
N HIS A 284 3.83 21.87 20.54
CA HIS A 284 2.56 21.74 19.86
C HIS A 284 2.61 20.69 18.77
N GLY A 285 1.49 19.98 18.54
CA GLY A 285 1.42 19.01 17.45
C GLY A 285 0.16 18.18 17.47
N LEU A 286 0.29 16.93 16.99
CA LEU A 286 -0.79 15.96 16.89
C LEU A 286 -0.66 14.88 17.97
N ALA A 287 -1.77 14.52 18.60
CA ALA A 287 -1.93 13.27 19.34
C ALA A 287 -2.91 12.33 18.64
N GLN A 288 -2.54 11.05 18.62
CA GLN A 288 -3.42 9.94 18.28
C GLN A 288 -3.61 9.07 19.52
N THR A 289 -4.86 8.72 19.85
CA THR A 289 -5.20 7.77 20.92
C THR A 289 -6.31 6.83 20.46
N SER A 290 -6.50 5.71 21.15
CA SER A 290 -7.52 4.73 20.75
C SER A 290 -8.03 3.89 21.92
N THR A 291 -9.11 3.14 21.67
CA THR A 291 -9.53 2.02 22.51
C THR A 291 -8.46 0.92 22.57
N ALA A 292 -8.56 0.03 23.54
CA ALA A 292 -7.51 -0.92 23.92
C ALA A 292 -7.17 -1.96 22.82
N LEU A 293 -8.13 -2.30 21.94
CA LEU A 293 -7.94 -3.30 20.89
C LEU A 293 -6.82 -2.90 19.91
N LEU A 294 -6.71 -1.63 19.57
CA LEU A 294 -5.65 -1.11 18.71
C LEU A 294 -4.37 -0.90 19.52
N ARG A 295 -3.61 -1.98 19.72
CA ARG A 295 -2.54 -2.06 20.71
C ARG A 295 -1.20 -1.49 20.26
N GLY A 296 -0.87 -1.57 18.99
CA GLY A 296 0.43 -1.17 18.44
C GLY A 296 0.58 0.34 18.30
N ARG A 297 1.79 0.82 18.54
CA ARG A 297 2.23 2.19 18.20
C ARG A 297 3.61 2.12 17.59
N LYS A 298 3.82 2.89 16.52
CA LYS A 298 5.06 2.85 15.76
C LYS A 298 5.50 4.26 15.38
N LEU A 299 6.80 4.47 15.39
CA LEU A 299 7.47 5.57 14.69
C LEU A 299 8.24 5.00 13.50
N PHE A 300 7.97 5.50 12.31
CA PHE A 300 8.85 5.39 11.14
C PHE A 300 9.52 6.73 10.88
N ARG A 301 10.80 6.70 10.61
CA ARG A 301 11.61 7.85 10.21
C ARG A 301 12.37 7.54 8.93
N TRP A 302 12.42 8.50 8.02
CA TRP A 302 13.12 8.37 6.73
C TRP A 302 14.64 8.39 6.87
N GLY A 303 15.14 8.97 7.95
CA GLY A 303 16.56 9.29 8.11
C GLY A 303 17.01 10.48 7.27
N HIS A 304 18.05 11.17 7.76
CA HIS A 304 18.63 12.37 7.13
C HIS A 304 19.92 12.09 6.37
N GLY A 305 20.24 10.82 6.05
CA GLY A 305 21.21 10.43 5.05
C GLY A 305 20.78 10.84 3.63
N ARG A 306 21.63 10.55 2.64
CA ARG A 306 21.35 10.93 1.24
C ARG A 306 20.07 10.28 0.71
N GLY A 307 19.91 8.98 0.90
CA GLY A 307 18.74 8.23 0.42
C GLY A 307 17.44 8.69 1.05
N GLY A 308 17.37 8.88 2.38
CA GLY A 308 16.17 9.34 3.07
C GLY A 308 15.74 10.74 2.60
N ARG A 309 16.70 11.69 2.47
CA ARG A 309 16.40 13.02 1.90
C ARG A 309 15.95 12.92 0.44
N ARG A 310 16.60 12.07 -0.37
CA ARG A 310 16.23 11.87 -1.78
C ARG A 310 14.80 11.35 -1.92
N TRP A 311 14.40 10.39 -1.08
CA TRP A 311 13.03 9.88 -1.07
C TRP A 311 12.01 10.97 -0.69
N GLN A 312 12.28 11.76 0.35
CA GLN A 312 11.36 12.85 0.73
C GLN A 312 11.20 13.88 -0.39
N GLU A 313 12.29 14.32 -1.03
CA GLU A 313 12.24 15.21 -2.20
C GLU A 313 11.53 14.56 -3.41
N TRP A 314 11.69 13.24 -3.56
CA TRP A 314 11.04 12.48 -4.62
C TRP A 314 9.52 12.46 -4.47
N LEU A 315 9.04 12.35 -3.24
CA LEU A 315 7.61 12.25 -2.89
C LEU A 315 6.92 13.63 -2.84
N ASN A 316 7.61 14.67 -2.35
CA ASN A 316 7.02 15.97 -2.07
C ASN A 316 7.41 17.02 -3.11
N GLY A 317 8.69 17.09 -3.42
CA GLY A 317 9.36 18.12 -4.19
C GLY A 317 10.54 18.73 -3.42
N PRO A 318 11.51 19.32 -4.11
CA PRO A 318 12.66 19.96 -3.47
C PRO A 318 12.23 21.10 -2.55
N GLY A 319 12.70 21.08 -1.28
CA GLY A 319 12.50 22.15 -0.32
C GLY A 319 11.13 22.17 0.39
N GLU A 320 10.23 21.23 0.11
CA GLU A 320 8.87 21.19 0.69
C GLU A 320 8.83 20.69 2.14
N GLY A 321 9.95 20.37 2.75
CA GLY A 321 10.05 19.83 4.08
C GLY A 321 9.92 18.31 4.12
N GLY A 322 10.17 17.74 5.29
CA GLY A 322 10.09 16.31 5.54
C GLY A 322 8.94 15.96 6.48
N TYR A 323 8.71 14.65 6.61
CA TYR A 323 7.75 14.10 7.53
C TYR A 323 8.27 12.79 8.14
N ALA A 324 7.76 12.49 9.32
CA ALA A 324 7.85 11.18 9.94
C ALA A 324 6.45 10.56 9.97
N GLU A 325 6.38 9.27 10.27
CA GLU A 325 5.10 8.60 10.39
C GLU A 325 4.89 8.08 11.80
N ILE A 326 3.80 8.49 12.44
CA ILE A 326 3.28 7.84 13.63
C ILE A 326 2.14 6.94 13.27
N GLN A 327 2.15 5.71 13.78
CA GLN A 327 1.21 4.69 13.32
C GLN A 327 0.57 3.97 14.50
N ALA A 328 -0.67 3.49 14.28
CA ALA A 328 -1.39 2.67 15.23
C ALA A 328 -1.93 1.39 14.58
N GLY A 329 -1.79 0.24 15.24
CA GLY A 329 -2.12 -1.05 14.66
C GLY A 329 -2.73 -2.07 15.62
N LEU A 330 -3.35 -3.10 15.07
CA LEU A 330 -3.95 -4.19 15.85
C LEU A 330 -2.93 -5.03 16.60
N SER A 331 -1.73 -5.15 16.05
CA SER A 331 -0.62 -5.96 16.60
C SER A 331 0.48 -5.08 17.19
N ARG A 332 1.50 -5.70 17.83
CA ARG A 332 2.69 -4.98 18.32
C ARG A 332 3.55 -4.47 17.17
N THR A 333 3.69 -5.31 16.11
CA THR A 333 4.50 -4.98 14.94
C THR A 333 3.71 -5.19 13.64
N GLN A 334 4.21 -4.63 12.56
CA GLN A 334 3.65 -4.83 11.21
C GLN A 334 3.94 -6.22 10.62
N LEU A 335 4.76 -7.02 11.28
CA LEU A 335 5.08 -8.38 10.85
C LEU A 335 4.02 -9.42 11.28
N GLU A 336 3.05 -9.00 12.07
CA GLU A 336 2.02 -9.85 12.67
C GLU A 336 0.69 -9.72 11.94
N HIS A 337 0.00 -10.85 11.73
CA HIS A 337 -1.37 -10.92 11.25
C HIS A 337 -2.25 -11.58 12.30
N VAL A 338 -3.33 -10.91 12.70
CA VAL A 338 -4.21 -11.36 13.78
C VAL A 338 -5.33 -12.21 13.19
N PRO A 339 -5.56 -13.45 13.67
CA PRO A 339 -6.67 -14.24 13.19
C PRO A 339 -8.01 -13.64 13.61
N LEU A 340 -8.93 -13.50 12.66
CA LEU A 340 -10.33 -13.14 12.86
C LEU A 340 -11.19 -14.34 12.56
N GLU A 341 -11.91 -14.83 13.58
CA GLU A 341 -12.73 -16.03 13.49
C GLU A 341 -13.86 -15.89 12.46
N SER A 342 -14.39 -17.03 12.01
CA SER A 342 -15.55 -17.10 11.12
C SER A 342 -16.74 -16.31 11.68
N GLY A 343 -17.36 -15.47 10.85
CA GLY A 343 -18.52 -14.67 11.21
C GLY A 343 -18.26 -13.56 12.24
N ALA A 344 -17.00 -13.39 12.68
CA ALA A 344 -16.61 -12.40 13.67
C ALA A 344 -16.27 -11.02 13.05
N ALA A 345 -16.13 -10.03 13.92
CA ALA A 345 -15.66 -8.69 13.54
C ALA A 345 -14.68 -8.14 14.58
N PHE A 346 -13.67 -7.41 14.12
CA PHE A 346 -12.92 -6.48 14.94
C PHE A 346 -13.52 -5.09 14.80
N SER A 347 -13.66 -4.36 15.93
CA SER A 347 -14.03 -2.95 15.91
C SER A 347 -13.32 -2.18 17.02
N TRP A 348 -12.97 -0.94 16.73
CA TRP A 348 -12.28 -0.03 17.65
C TRP A 348 -12.56 1.42 17.28
N LEU A 349 -12.12 2.33 18.13
CA LEU A 349 -12.18 3.77 17.86
C LEU A 349 -10.80 4.37 18.05
N GLU A 350 -10.40 5.21 17.10
CA GLU A 350 -9.25 6.08 17.14
C GLU A 350 -9.68 7.54 17.29
N SER A 351 -8.86 8.37 17.91
CA SER A 351 -9.12 9.81 18.03
C SER A 351 -7.86 10.59 17.69
N TYR A 352 -8.03 11.62 16.87
CA TYR A 352 -6.96 12.47 16.35
C TYR A 352 -7.26 13.94 16.66
N GLY A 353 -6.32 14.64 17.27
CA GLY A 353 -6.51 16.04 17.62
C GLY A 353 -5.22 16.74 18.03
N PRO A 354 -5.30 18.06 18.30
CA PRO A 354 -4.15 18.83 18.73
C PRO A 354 -3.70 18.43 20.15
N LEU A 355 -2.41 18.48 20.36
CA LEU A 355 -1.82 18.41 21.70
C LEU A 355 -0.87 19.59 21.90
N SER A 356 -0.92 20.16 23.13
CA SER A 356 0.00 21.19 23.57
C SER A 356 0.53 20.82 24.94
N ALA A 357 1.86 20.80 25.09
CA ALA A 357 2.54 20.43 26.34
C ALA A 357 3.70 21.42 26.60
N ASP A 358 4.22 21.44 27.84
CA ASP A 358 5.34 22.30 28.19
C ASP A 358 6.60 21.90 27.38
N PRO A 359 7.11 22.76 26.48
CA PRO A 359 8.26 22.42 25.66
C PRO A 359 9.52 22.17 26.49
N ALA A 360 9.69 22.82 27.65
CA ALA A 360 10.84 22.60 28.51
C ALA A 360 10.84 21.19 29.13
N VAL A 361 9.67 20.62 29.35
CA VAL A 361 9.50 19.25 29.88
C VAL A 361 9.58 18.23 28.74
N VAL A 362 8.78 18.40 27.68
CA VAL A 362 8.71 17.40 26.60
C VAL A 362 10.00 17.28 25.80
N HIS A 363 10.86 18.33 25.75
CA HIS A 363 12.18 18.29 25.14
C HIS A 363 13.32 18.07 26.16
N GLY A 364 12.96 17.89 27.45
CA GLY A 364 13.91 17.56 28.51
C GLY A 364 14.56 16.18 28.32
N ARG A 365 15.62 15.92 29.11
CA ARG A 365 16.34 14.63 29.06
C ARG A 365 15.61 13.52 29.80
N ASP A 366 14.73 13.86 30.75
CA ASP A 366 13.94 12.91 31.53
C ASP A 366 12.77 12.42 30.68
N TRP A 367 12.90 11.20 30.17
CA TRP A 367 11.88 10.57 29.31
C TRP A 367 10.55 10.34 30.05
N ALA A 368 10.64 9.91 31.32
CA ALA A 368 9.44 9.68 32.13
C ALA A 368 8.68 10.99 32.39
N ALA A 369 9.41 12.10 32.67
CA ALA A 369 8.79 13.41 32.78
C ALA A 369 8.17 13.89 31.47
N ALA A 370 8.86 13.71 30.32
CA ALA A 370 8.37 14.11 29.02
C ALA A 370 7.09 13.37 28.61
N THR A 371 7.08 12.05 28.77
CA THR A 371 5.89 11.22 28.49
C THR A 371 4.76 11.45 29.49
N GLY A 372 5.11 11.68 30.76
CA GLY A 372 4.15 12.04 31.82
C GLY A 372 3.43 13.36 31.55
N GLU A 373 4.16 14.40 31.13
CA GLU A 373 3.57 15.70 30.72
C GLU A 373 2.63 15.54 29.53
N ALA A 374 3.08 14.88 28.46
CA ALA A 374 2.24 14.67 27.28
C ALA A 374 0.98 13.85 27.62
N ALA A 375 1.11 12.81 28.47
CA ALA A 375 -0.02 12.01 28.93
C ALA A 375 -1.01 12.83 29.77
N ALA A 376 -0.53 13.69 30.67
CA ALA A 376 -1.37 14.57 31.50
C ALA A 376 -2.14 15.56 30.62
N ARG A 377 -1.48 16.21 29.64
CA ARG A 377 -2.14 17.13 28.70
C ARG A 377 -3.15 16.43 27.82
N LEU A 378 -2.84 15.20 27.37
CA LEU A 378 -3.80 14.41 26.60
C LEU A 378 -5.01 14.01 27.46
N GLU A 379 -4.81 13.68 28.75
CA GLU A 379 -5.92 13.36 29.65
C GLU A 379 -6.80 14.58 29.95
N GLU A 380 -6.21 15.79 30.03
CA GLU A 380 -6.96 17.04 30.12
C GLU A 380 -7.77 17.36 28.85
N ALA A 381 -7.15 17.17 27.67
CA ALA A 381 -7.77 17.50 26.37
C ALA A 381 -8.83 16.48 25.92
N LEU A 382 -8.58 15.20 26.17
CA LEU A 382 -9.47 14.08 25.85
C LEU A 382 -9.27 12.98 26.90
N PRO A 383 -10.06 12.92 27.96
CA PRO A 383 -9.96 11.85 28.96
C PRO A 383 -10.04 10.46 28.35
N ARG A 384 -9.30 9.49 28.91
CA ARG A 384 -9.34 8.09 28.43
C ARG A 384 -10.75 7.54 28.43
N GLY A 385 -11.53 7.80 29.48
CA GLY A 385 -12.93 7.36 29.57
C GLY A 385 -13.81 7.91 28.45
N ALA A 386 -13.54 9.14 28.00
CA ALA A 386 -14.28 9.75 26.90
C ALA A 386 -14.05 9.01 25.55
N VAL A 387 -12.87 8.40 25.33
CA VAL A 387 -12.60 7.58 24.14
C VAL A 387 -13.41 6.28 24.18
N ASP A 388 -13.49 5.63 25.35
CA ASP A 388 -14.29 4.42 25.54
C ASP A 388 -15.79 4.72 25.46
N GLU A 389 -16.24 5.86 25.99
CA GLU A 389 -17.62 6.35 25.85
C GLU A 389 -17.97 6.67 24.39
N ALA A 390 -17.06 7.33 23.66
CA ALA A 390 -17.23 7.60 22.22
C ALA A 390 -17.33 6.31 21.41
N TYR A 391 -16.52 5.30 21.73
CA TYR A 391 -16.64 3.97 21.11
C TYR A 391 -18.00 3.33 21.39
N ALA A 392 -18.44 3.34 22.65
CA ALA A 392 -19.75 2.78 23.03
C ALA A 392 -20.92 3.52 22.36
N ALA A 393 -20.79 4.84 22.18
CA ALA A 393 -21.78 5.65 21.49
C ALA A 393 -21.79 5.38 19.97
N TRP A 394 -20.61 5.23 19.35
CA TRP A 394 -20.47 4.96 17.91
C TRP A 394 -20.94 3.55 17.51
N LEU A 395 -20.65 2.53 18.32
CA LEU A 395 -20.83 1.12 17.93
C LEU A 395 -22.26 0.77 17.46
N PRO A 396 -23.35 1.25 18.09
CA PRO A 396 -24.71 1.04 17.55
C PRO A 396 -24.96 1.65 16.17
N HIS A 397 -24.23 2.72 15.82
CA HIS A 397 -24.34 3.39 14.54
C HIS A 397 -23.51 2.72 13.43
N ALA A 398 -22.62 1.80 13.79
CA ALA A 398 -21.80 1.09 12.81
C ALA A 398 -22.64 0.24 11.82
N ASP A 399 -23.87 -0.14 12.19
CA ASP A 399 -24.84 -0.83 11.31
C ASP A 399 -25.88 0.10 10.68
N ALA A 400 -25.79 1.41 10.92
CA ALA A 400 -26.75 2.36 10.36
C ALA A 400 -26.67 2.38 8.83
N GLU A 401 -27.83 2.36 8.17
CA GLU A 401 -27.89 2.40 6.72
C GLU A 401 -27.38 3.74 6.19
N PRO A 402 -26.56 3.73 5.13
CA PRO A 402 -26.10 4.95 4.48
C PRO A 402 -27.24 5.74 3.85
N GLY A 403 -27.16 7.07 3.99
CA GLY A 403 -28.04 8.03 3.34
C GLY A 403 -27.47 8.53 2.02
N GLU A 404 -27.12 9.82 1.94
CA GLU A 404 -26.56 10.44 0.74
C GLU A 404 -25.19 9.81 0.38
N THR A 405 -25.09 9.28 -0.84
CA THR A 405 -23.82 8.78 -1.39
C THR A 405 -22.91 9.94 -1.76
N LEU A 406 -21.68 9.94 -1.25
CA LEU A 406 -20.65 10.94 -1.52
C LEU A 406 -19.66 10.49 -2.60
N ALA A 407 -19.32 9.20 -2.60
CA ALA A 407 -18.46 8.57 -3.61
C ALA A 407 -18.83 7.09 -3.78
N THR A 408 -18.46 6.53 -4.93
CA THR A 408 -18.67 5.13 -5.28
C THR A 408 -17.33 4.44 -5.36
N GLY A 409 -17.19 3.31 -4.67
CA GLY A 409 -16.02 2.44 -4.69
C GLY A 409 -16.02 1.47 -5.86
N SER A 410 -15.34 0.33 -5.69
CA SER A 410 -15.27 -0.70 -6.72
C SER A 410 -16.51 -1.59 -6.78
N GLY A 411 -16.68 -2.31 -7.92
CA GLY A 411 -17.74 -3.32 -8.05
C GLY A 411 -17.39 -4.69 -7.45
N TRP A 412 -16.19 -4.86 -6.91
CA TRP A 412 -15.72 -6.18 -6.44
C TRP A 412 -16.49 -6.65 -5.21
N GLY A 413 -16.79 -5.75 -4.28
CA GLY A 413 -17.63 -6.09 -3.13
C GLY A 413 -19.05 -6.51 -3.52
N ALA A 414 -19.63 -5.88 -4.54
CA ALA A 414 -20.96 -6.26 -5.05
C ALA A 414 -20.94 -7.68 -5.64
N LEU A 415 -19.88 -8.03 -6.36
CA LEU A 415 -19.70 -9.38 -6.91
C LEU A 415 -19.58 -10.44 -5.80
N GLU A 416 -18.81 -10.16 -4.75
CA GLU A 416 -18.64 -11.08 -3.61
C GLU A 416 -19.94 -11.23 -2.79
N VAL A 417 -20.69 -10.16 -2.61
CA VAL A 417 -22.01 -10.22 -1.96
C VAL A 417 -23.00 -11.04 -2.79
N LEU A 418 -23.01 -10.90 -4.12
CA LEU A 418 -23.83 -11.75 -5.01
C LEU A 418 -23.45 -13.22 -4.88
N ARG A 419 -22.16 -13.54 -4.92
CA ARG A 419 -21.65 -14.90 -4.82
C ARG A 419 -21.97 -15.54 -3.46
N GLY A 420 -21.68 -14.83 -2.37
CA GLY A 420 -21.73 -15.37 -1.02
C GLY A 420 -23.05 -15.15 -0.30
N GLY A 421 -23.96 -14.32 -0.80
CA GLY A 421 -25.18 -13.96 -0.09
C GLY A 421 -24.94 -13.23 1.24
N HIS A 422 -23.79 -12.58 1.38
CA HIS A 422 -23.36 -11.98 2.64
C HIS A 422 -24.27 -10.83 3.08
N ARG A 423 -24.63 -10.83 4.37
CA ARG A 423 -25.37 -9.72 4.99
C ARG A 423 -24.38 -8.82 5.73
N LEU A 424 -24.21 -7.60 5.23
CA LEU A 424 -23.25 -6.61 5.73
C LEU A 424 -24.00 -5.31 6.12
N PRO A 425 -24.73 -5.29 7.26
CA PRO A 425 -25.48 -4.11 7.68
C PRO A 425 -24.60 -2.86 7.71
N GLY A 426 -25.11 -1.76 7.19
CA GLY A 426 -24.42 -0.48 7.15
C GLY A 426 -23.34 -0.31 6.08
N THR A 427 -22.94 -1.37 5.37
CA THR A 427 -21.95 -1.33 4.29
C THR A 427 -22.49 -2.02 3.04
N PRO A 428 -23.49 -1.41 2.35
CA PRO A 428 -24.06 -2.00 1.14
C PRO A 428 -23.06 -1.97 -0.01
N PHE A 429 -23.06 -3.05 -0.81
CA PHE A 429 -22.34 -3.15 -2.07
C PHE A 429 -23.37 -3.30 -3.20
N PRO A 430 -23.86 -2.18 -3.79
CA PRO A 430 -24.93 -2.21 -4.76
C PRO A 430 -24.48 -2.87 -6.08
N THR A 431 -25.33 -3.71 -6.67
CA THR A 431 -25.06 -4.33 -7.98
C THR A 431 -24.88 -3.30 -9.12
N ALA A 432 -25.39 -2.09 -8.95
CA ALA A 432 -25.18 -0.99 -9.89
C ALA A 432 -23.70 -0.53 -9.98
N THR A 433 -22.83 -0.99 -9.07
CA THR A 433 -21.39 -0.72 -9.12
C THR A 433 -20.60 -1.75 -9.94
N LEU A 434 -21.24 -2.85 -10.37
CA LEU A 434 -20.62 -3.81 -11.28
C LEU A 434 -20.29 -3.11 -12.61
N GLY A 435 -19.05 -3.29 -13.08
CA GLY A 435 -18.55 -2.73 -14.31
C GLY A 435 -17.98 -3.81 -15.23
N GLU A 436 -17.35 -3.38 -16.32
CA GLU A 436 -16.81 -4.27 -17.34
C GLU A 436 -15.84 -5.35 -16.80
N GLN A 437 -15.10 -5.04 -15.75
CA GLN A 437 -14.17 -6.00 -15.16
C GLN A 437 -14.88 -7.10 -14.34
N GLN A 438 -16.08 -6.84 -13.80
CA GLN A 438 -16.87 -7.79 -13.01
C GLN A 438 -17.84 -8.61 -13.86
N GLU A 439 -18.29 -8.10 -15.01
CA GLU A 439 -19.29 -8.77 -15.85
C GLU A 439 -18.92 -10.21 -16.23
N PRO A 440 -17.67 -10.54 -16.65
CA PRO A 440 -17.33 -11.94 -16.97
C PRO A 440 -17.51 -12.89 -15.78
N TRP A 441 -17.22 -12.40 -14.58
CA TRP A 441 -17.36 -13.17 -13.34
C TRP A 441 -18.82 -13.30 -12.89
N ARG A 442 -19.66 -12.30 -13.19
CA ARG A 442 -21.10 -12.40 -12.99
C ARG A 442 -21.72 -13.45 -13.93
N GLU A 443 -21.32 -13.48 -15.20
CA GLU A 443 -21.75 -14.52 -16.15
C GLU A 443 -21.30 -15.90 -15.70
N LEU A 444 -20.08 -16.05 -15.21
CA LEU A 444 -19.62 -17.32 -14.63
C LEU A 444 -20.47 -17.76 -13.44
N LEU A 445 -20.82 -16.82 -12.56
CA LEU A 445 -21.64 -17.08 -11.38
C LEU A 445 -23.07 -17.49 -11.74
N GLU A 446 -23.70 -16.79 -12.70
CA GLU A 446 -25.12 -16.97 -13.06
C GLU A 446 -25.32 -18.11 -14.06
N HIS A 447 -24.36 -18.36 -14.95
CA HIS A 447 -24.52 -19.26 -16.11
C HIS A 447 -23.46 -20.36 -16.19
N GLY A 448 -22.44 -20.35 -15.34
CA GLY A 448 -21.36 -21.37 -15.34
C GLY A 448 -20.39 -21.25 -16.51
N THR A 449 -20.42 -20.16 -17.26
CA THR A 449 -19.55 -19.94 -18.43
C THR A 449 -18.77 -18.63 -18.27
N LEU A 450 -17.48 -18.65 -18.61
CA LEU A 450 -16.64 -17.45 -18.63
C LEU A 450 -16.55 -16.88 -20.07
N PRO A 451 -17.11 -15.68 -20.34
CA PRO A 451 -17.09 -15.11 -21.69
C PRO A 451 -15.68 -14.79 -22.14
N LYS A 452 -15.40 -15.02 -23.43
CA LYS A 452 -14.11 -14.67 -24.04
C LYS A 452 -14.03 -13.17 -24.24
N PRO A 453 -12.95 -12.51 -23.80
CA PRO A 453 -12.77 -11.08 -23.99
C PRO A 453 -12.47 -10.77 -25.46
N ALA A 454 -12.87 -9.57 -25.91
CA ALA A 454 -12.47 -9.06 -27.21
C ALA A 454 -11.00 -8.56 -27.24
N GLY A 455 -10.37 -8.44 -26.10
CA GLY A 455 -9.01 -7.93 -25.88
C GLY A 455 -8.22 -8.80 -24.89
N PRO A 456 -7.21 -8.22 -24.22
CA PRO A 456 -6.44 -8.91 -23.21
C PRO A 456 -7.32 -9.43 -22.06
N PRO A 457 -6.96 -10.57 -21.42
CA PRO A 457 -7.73 -11.09 -20.28
C PRO A 457 -7.85 -10.06 -19.15
N GLY A 458 -9.05 -9.97 -18.56
CA GLY A 458 -9.32 -9.15 -17.39
C GLY A 458 -8.65 -9.66 -16.09
N PRO A 459 -8.89 -8.99 -14.92
CA PRO A 459 -8.43 -9.48 -13.63
C PRO A 459 -9.03 -10.84 -13.29
N THR A 460 -8.23 -11.73 -12.67
CA THR A 460 -8.68 -13.08 -12.27
C THR A 460 -9.16 -13.08 -10.84
N GLN A 461 -10.33 -13.67 -10.57
CA GLN A 461 -10.75 -14.01 -9.21
C GLN A 461 -10.07 -15.30 -8.76
N VAL A 462 -9.56 -15.31 -7.53
CA VAL A 462 -8.65 -16.37 -7.06
C VAL A 462 -9.07 -17.05 -5.76
N SER A 463 -10.15 -16.57 -5.10
CA SER A 463 -10.62 -17.23 -3.88
C SER A 463 -11.17 -18.63 -4.16
N PRO A 464 -11.14 -19.54 -3.18
CA PRO A 464 -11.53 -20.95 -3.42
C PRO A 464 -12.87 -21.13 -4.13
N PRO A 465 -13.96 -20.41 -3.79
CA PRO A 465 -15.23 -20.58 -4.51
C PRO A 465 -15.17 -20.21 -5.99
N TRP A 466 -14.36 -19.21 -6.37
CA TRP A 466 -14.17 -18.86 -7.78
C TRP A 466 -13.35 -19.92 -8.52
N ARG A 467 -12.32 -20.47 -7.86
CA ARG A 467 -11.56 -21.61 -8.40
C ARG A 467 -12.48 -22.80 -8.68
N ASP A 468 -13.35 -23.17 -7.73
CA ASP A 468 -14.28 -24.30 -7.89
C ASP A 468 -15.22 -24.10 -9.08
N MET A 469 -15.70 -22.87 -9.32
CA MET A 469 -16.52 -22.54 -10.49
C MET A 469 -15.72 -22.67 -11.80
N LEU A 470 -14.48 -22.20 -11.83
CA LEU A 470 -13.59 -22.34 -12.99
C LEU A 470 -13.28 -23.81 -13.31
N GLU A 471 -13.13 -24.68 -12.27
CA GLU A 471 -12.89 -26.12 -12.45
C GLU A 471 -14.08 -26.84 -13.08
N THR A 472 -15.28 -26.28 -12.97
CA THR A 472 -16.53 -26.86 -13.51
C THR A 472 -16.99 -26.21 -14.81
N ALA A 473 -16.39 -25.09 -15.20
CA ALA A 473 -16.71 -24.40 -16.45
C ALA A 473 -16.16 -25.13 -17.68
N ASP A 474 -16.68 -24.81 -18.87
CA ASP A 474 -16.20 -25.38 -20.13
C ASP A 474 -14.71 -25.09 -20.34
N ALA A 475 -13.95 -26.13 -20.64
CA ALA A 475 -12.52 -26.05 -20.87
C ALA A 475 -12.23 -25.38 -22.22
N ASP A 476 -11.68 -24.18 -22.19
CA ASP A 476 -11.14 -23.45 -23.36
C ASP A 476 -9.89 -22.66 -22.93
N PRO A 477 -9.11 -22.11 -23.87
CA PRO A 477 -7.86 -21.40 -23.53
C PRO A 477 -8.03 -20.27 -22.52
N HIS A 478 -9.15 -19.55 -22.56
CA HIS A 478 -9.43 -18.45 -21.65
C HIS A 478 -9.79 -18.94 -20.22
N THR A 479 -10.65 -19.94 -20.11
CA THR A 479 -10.99 -20.57 -18.84
C THR A 479 -9.75 -21.21 -18.20
N GLU A 480 -8.94 -21.96 -18.97
CA GLU A 480 -7.70 -22.57 -18.49
C GLU A 480 -6.65 -21.53 -18.02
N TYR A 481 -6.60 -20.37 -18.69
CA TYR A 481 -5.76 -19.25 -18.25
C TYR A 481 -6.15 -18.78 -16.83
N HIS A 482 -7.41 -18.49 -16.59
CA HIS A 482 -7.89 -18.01 -15.30
C HIS A 482 -7.84 -19.11 -14.21
N LEU A 483 -8.17 -20.34 -14.58
CA LEU A 483 -8.06 -21.48 -13.68
C LEU A 483 -6.61 -21.67 -13.21
N GLY A 484 -5.66 -21.65 -14.13
CA GLY A 484 -4.25 -21.75 -13.78
C GLY A 484 -3.77 -20.64 -12.84
N ILE A 485 -4.27 -19.40 -13.03
CA ILE A 485 -3.94 -18.27 -12.11
C ILE A 485 -4.52 -18.52 -10.72
N ALA A 486 -5.76 -18.99 -10.61
CA ALA A 486 -6.39 -19.30 -9.33
C ALA A 486 -5.67 -20.47 -8.60
N GLN A 487 -5.28 -21.50 -9.34
CA GLN A 487 -4.48 -22.63 -8.84
C GLN A 487 -3.09 -22.16 -8.38
N TRP A 488 -2.45 -21.27 -9.14
CA TRP A 488 -1.15 -20.66 -8.79
C TRP A 488 -1.22 -19.88 -7.48
N HIS A 489 -2.26 -19.06 -7.31
CA HIS A 489 -2.50 -18.34 -6.06
C HIS A 489 -2.72 -19.28 -4.87
N ALA A 490 -3.41 -20.40 -5.08
CA ALA A 490 -3.62 -21.42 -4.06
C ALA A 490 -2.38 -22.29 -3.75
N ASP A 491 -1.23 -21.99 -4.38
CA ASP A 491 0.02 -22.75 -4.30
C ASP A 491 -0.01 -24.13 -4.97
N ASP A 492 -1.01 -24.38 -5.80
CA ASP A 492 -1.11 -25.61 -6.58
C ASP A 492 -0.38 -25.45 -7.92
N ARG A 493 0.95 -25.21 -7.82
CA ARG A 493 1.82 -24.84 -8.93
C ARG A 493 1.78 -25.86 -10.07
N ALA A 494 1.75 -27.14 -9.74
CA ALA A 494 1.74 -28.22 -10.74
C ALA A 494 0.42 -28.25 -11.53
N GLN A 495 -0.72 -27.99 -10.90
CA GLN A 495 -2.00 -27.92 -11.61
C GLN A 495 -2.09 -26.66 -12.46
N ALA A 496 -1.60 -25.52 -11.96
CA ALA A 496 -1.53 -24.27 -12.72
C ALA A 496 -0.80 -24.47 -14.07
N VAL A 497 0.40 -25.06 -14.01
CA VAL A 497 1.18 -25.35 -15.24
C VAL A 497 0.38 -26.25 -16.19
N ARG A 498 -0.23 -27.33 -15.68
CA ARG A 498 -1.05 -28.22 -16.53
C ARG A 498 -2.27 -27.53 -17.13
N SER A 499 -2.92 -26.64 -16.40
CA SER A 499 -4.02 -25.84 -16.96
C SER A 499 -3.56 -24.95 -18.09
N TRP A 500 -2.44 -24.24 -17.93
CA TRP A 500 -1.90 -23.41 -19.00
C TRP A 500 -1.42 -24.22 -20.22
N GLU A 501 -0.82 -25.40 -20.03
CA GLU A 501 -0.45 -26.33 -21.11
C GLU A 501 -1.70 -26.83 -21.86
N ARG A 502 -2.75 -27.26 -21.17
CA ARG A 502 -4.02 -27.63 -21.80
C ARG A 502 -4.64 -26.49 -22.59
N GLY A 503 -4.57 -25.27 -22.03
CA GLY A 503 -5.05 -24.08 -22.74
C GLY A 503 -4.32 -23.84 -24.07
N LEU A 504 -3.01 -24.07 -24.13
CA LEU A 504 -2.24 -23.98 -25.37
C LEU A 504 -2.62 -25.05 -26.42
N GLU A 505 -3.10 -26.21 -25.97
CA GLU A 505 -3.50 -27.34 -26.84
C GLU A 505 -4.95 -27.22 -27.34
N SER A 506 -5.81 -26.45 -26.63
CA SER A 506 -7.28 -26.51 -26.82
C SER A 506 -7.84 -25.63 -27.96
N GLY A 507 -7.03 -24.94 -28.77
CA GLY A 507 -7.55 -24.25 -29.96
C GLY A 507 -6.91 -22.91 -30.31
N PRO A 508 -7.40 -22.26 -31.35
CA PRO A 508 -6.87 -20.97 -31.83
C PRO A 508 -7.33 -19.86 -30.89
N ALA A 509 -6.41 -19.35 -30.07
CA ALA A 509 -6.56 -18.15 -29.25
C ALA A 509 -5.19 -17.47 -29.20
N PRO A 510 -5.11 -16.20 -28.80
CA PRO A 510 -3.82 -15.59 -28.49
C PRO A 510 -3.07 -16.45 -27.47
N ARG A 511 -1.86 -16.88 -27.84
CA ARG A 511 -1.07 -17.80 -27.01
C ARG A 511 -0.29 -17.07 -25.93
N TRP A 512 0.01 -15.78 -26.13
CA TRP A 512 0.88 -15.00 -25.26
C TRP A 512 0.46 -15.01 -23.77
N PRO A 513 -0.86 -15.00 -23.38
CA PRO A 513 -1.21 -15.00 -21.97
C PRO A 513 -0.77 -16.27 -21.24
N LEU A 514 -0.96 -17.42 -21.89
CA LEU A 514 -0.60 -18.74 -21.37
C LEU A 514 0.92 -18.94 -21.36
N LEU A 515 1.60 -18.57 -22.46
CA LEU A 515 3.05 -18.61 -22.59
C LEU A 515 3.73 -17.75 -21.51
N ARG A 516 3.21 -16.54 -21.26
CA ARG A 516 3.72 -15.67 -20.19
C ARG A 516 3.55 -16.31 -18.81
N CYS A 517 2.42 -16.96 -18.52
CA CYS A 517 2.22 -17.65 -17.26
C CYS A 517 3.20 -18.82 -17.08
N LEU A 518 3.43 -19.61 -18.12
CA LEU A 518 4.44 -20.68 -18.15
C LEU A 518 5.86 -20.15 -17.99
N ALA A 519 6.16 -18.99 -18.57
CA ALA A 519 7.46 -18.32 -18.42
C ALA A 519 7.72 -17.95 -16.94
N VAL A 520 6.73 -17.36 -16.24
CA VAL A 520 6.84 -17.10 -14.80
C VAL A 520 7.06 -18.40 -14.01
N ALA A 521 6.33 -19.47 -14.35
CA ALA A 521 6.53 -20.76 -13.70
C ALA A 521 7.91 -21.35 -13.96
N ALA A 522 8.51 -21.09 -15.11
CA ALA A 522 9.88 -21.50 -15.42
C ALA A 522 10.91 -20.69 -14.60
N GLU A 523 10.71 -19.38 -14.44
CA GLU A 523 11.56 -18.53 -13.57
C GLU A 523 11.51 -18.98 -12.11
N GLU A 524 10.31 -19.14 -11.55
CA GLU A 524 10.14 -19.62 -10.17
C GLU A 524 10.70 -21.04 -9.96
N GLY A 525 10.83 -21.80 -11.04
CA GLY A 525 11.45 -23.13 -11.06
C GLY A 525 12.95 -23.12 -11.36
N ASP A 526 13.62 -21.96 -11.29
CA ASP A 526 15.06 -21.77 -11.55
C ASP A 526 15.51 -22.31 -12.93
N ARG A 527 14.70 -22.03 -13.98
CA ARG A 527 14.94 -22.41 -15.38
C ARG A 527 15.01 -21.17 -16.27
N PRO A 528 16.03 -20.29 -16.11
CA PRO A 528 16.08 -19.00 -16.79
C PRO A 528 16.13 -19.09 -18.32
N ASP A 529 16.84 -20.08 -18.88
CA ASP A 529 16.87 -20.28 -20.34
C ASP A 529 15.49 -20.59 -20.92
N HIS A 530 14.76 -21.49 -20.27
CA HIS A 530 13.42 -21.87 -20.72
C HIS A 530 12.41 -20.73 -20.51
N ALA A 531 12.54 -19.97 -19.41
CA ALA A 531 11.72 -18.79 -19.18
C ALA A 531 11.93 -17.74 -20.31
N ALA A 532 13.20 -17.46 -20.66
CA ALA A 532 13.54 -16.52 -21.73
C ALA A 532 12.97 -16.95 -23.10
N GLU A 533 12.95 -18.25 -23.39
CA GLU A 533 12.34 -18.79 -24.62
C GLU A 533 10.82 -18.59 -24.63
N LEU A 534 10.13 -18.93 -23.54
CA LEU A 534 8.68 -18.75 -23.42
C LEU A 534 8.26 -17.27 -23.46
N TYR A 535 9.02 -16.38 -22.83
CA TYR A 535 8.77 -14.94 -22.91
C TYR A 535 8.98 -14.40 -24.33
N ALA A 536 10.04 -14.84 -25.02
CA ALA A 536 10.29 -14.45 -26.40
C ALA A 536 9.17 -14.92 -27.33
N GLU A 537 8.67 -16.15 -27.14
CA GLU A 537 7.51 -16.67 -27.88
C GLU A 537 6.23 -15.89 -27.57
N ALA A 538 5.97 -15.57 -26.28
CA ALA A 538 4.84 -14.74 -25.87
C ALA A 538 4.89 -13.34 -26.48
N PHE A 539 6.06 -12.71 -26.49
CA PHE A 539 6.24 -11.38 -27.08
C PHE A 539 6.04 -11.41 -28.60
N ALA A 540 6.56 -12.43 -29.29
CA ALA A 540 6.37 -12.60 -30.73
C ALA A 540 4.90 -12.86 -31.10
N ASP A 541 4.16 -13.62 -30.30
CA ASP A 541 2.73 -13.87 -30.48
C ASP A 541 1.89 -12.59 -30.28
N LEU A 542 2.26 -11.75 -29.30
CA LEU A 542 1.61 -10.47 -29.05
C LEU A 542 1.85 -9.46 -30.16
N ASP A 543 3.06 -9.42 -30.75
CA ASP A 543 3.50 -8.45 -31.76
C ASP A 543 3.39 -9.01 -33.21
N ALA A 544 2.62 -10.09 -33.38
CA ALA A 544 2.49 -10.75 -34.69
C ALA A 544 1.81 -9.84 -35.73
N PRO A 545 2.23 -9.90 -37.02
CA PRO A 545 1.58 -9.15 -38.10
C PRO A 545 0.08 -9.48 -38.21
N GLY A 546 -0.77 -8.46 -38.17
CA GLY A 546 -2.23 -8.60 -38.21
C GLY A 546 -2.92 -8.57 -36.85
N THR A 547 -2.17 -8.45 -35.74
CA THR A 547 -2.73 -8.07 -34.43
C THR A 547 -3.12 -6.59 -34.42
N THR A 548 -3.99 -6.20 -33.48
CA THR A 548 -4.37 -4.80 -33.29
C THR A 548 -3.12 -3.98 -32.94
N ASP A 549 -3.01 -2.78 -33.55
CA ASP A 549 -1.94 -1.84 -33.15
C ASP A 549 -2.03 -1.50 -31.66
N LEU A 550 -1.14 -2.10 -30.89
CA LEU A 550 -1.10 -1.93 -29.43
C LEU A 550 -0.73 -0.50 -29.01
N THR A 551 -0.11 0.28 -29.92
CA THR A 551 0.25 1.67 -29.61
C THR A 551 -0.93 2.63 -29.80
N ALA A 552 -2.03 2.18 -30.38
CA ALA A 552 -3.23 2.98 -30.62
C ALA A 552 -4.02 3.28 -29.34
N SER A 553 -3.78 2.54 -28.23
CA SER A 553 -4.42 2.79 -26.95
C SER A 553 -3.41 2.81 -25.80
N ALA A 554 -3.79 3.44 -24.67
CA ALA A 554 -2.98 3.47 -23.46
C ALA A 554 -2.82 2.06 -22.86
N GLU A 555 -3.88 1.27 -22.87
CA GLU A 555 -3.91 -0.10 -22.37
C GLU A 555 -3.05 -1.04 -23.23
N GLY A 556 -3.14 -0.91 -24.54
CA GLY A 556 -2.28 -1.66 -25.47
C GLY A 556 -0.80 -1.32 -25.29
N SER A 557 -0.49 -0.03 -25.18
CA SER A 557 0.88 0.44 -24.88
C SER A 557 1.38 -0.05 -23.52
N ALA A 558 0.51 -0.15 -22.52
CA ALA A 558 0.86 -0.71 -21.21
C ALA A 558 1.15 -2.21 -21.31
N LEU A 559 0.35 -2.96 -22.05
CA LEU A 559 0.56 -4.39 -22.28
C LEU A 559 1.89 -4.67 -22.98
N LEU A 560 2.16 -3.93 -24.06
CA LEU A 560 3.42 -4.06 -24.81
C LEU A 560 4.61 -3.75 -23.90
N ALA A 561 4.55 -2.66 -23.12
CA ALA A 561 5.60 -2.27 -22.20
C ALA A 561 5.80 -3.31 -21.08
N ALA A 562 4.72 -3.82 -20.50
CA ALA A 562 4.78 -4.79 -19.40
C ALA A 562 5.43 -6.11 -19.87
N LEU A 563 4.98 -6.67 -21.00
CA LEU A 563 5.54 -7.92 -21.52
C LEU A 563 6.98 -7.72 -22.04
N ALA A 564 7.28 -6.59 -22.69
CA ALA A 564 8.64 -6.25 -23.10
C ALA A 564 9.60 -6.19 -21.92
N ARG A 565 9.19 -5.53 -20.82
CA ARG A 565 9.98 -5.47 -19.57
C ARG A 565 10.31 -6.86 -19.05
N GLU A 566 9.30 -7.73 -18.87
CA GLU A 566 9.51 -9.09 -18.38
C GLU A 566 10.42 -9.90 -19.34
N THR A 567 10.23 -9.76 -20.64
CA THR A 567 11.04 -10.47 -21.64
C THR A 567 12.52 -10.01 -21.62
N VAL A 568 12.77 -8.69 -21.48
CA VAL A 568 14.14 -8.16 -21.35
C VAL A 568 14.79 -8.67 -20.06
N GLU A 569 14.08 -8.64 -18.94
CA GLU A 569 14.58 -9.12 -17.66
C GLU A 569 14.92 -10.62 -17.72
N ALA A 570 14.07 -11.43 -18.37
CA ALA A 570 14.31 -12.85 -18.57
C ALA A 570 15.54 -13.13 -19.45
N HIS A 571 15.72 -12.37 -20.54
CA HIS A 571 16.93 -12.50 -21.37
C HIS A 571 18.19 -12.15 -20.60
N LEU A 572 18.17 -11.10 -19.78
CA LEU A 572 19.31 -10.75 -18.93
C LEU A 572 19.62 -11.83 -17.89
N SER A 573 18.59 -12.41 -17.26
CA SER A 573 18.75 -13.51 -16.31
C SER A 573 19.30 -14.79 -16.96
N ALA A 574 18.99 -15.03 -18.22
CA ALA A 574 19.51 -16.14 -19.02
C ALA A 574 20.90 -15.85 -19.64
N GLY A 575 21.54 -14.71 -19.32
CA GLY A 575 22.85 -14.34 -19.90
C GLY A 575 22.78 -14.05 -21.40
N ARG A 576 21.66 -13.58 -21.92
CA ARG A 576 21.42 -13.28 -23.35
C ARG A 576 21.24 -11.76 -23.58
N PRO A 577 22.22 -10.90 -23.22
CA PRO A 577 22.04 -9.43 -23.30
C PRO A 577 21.85 -8.94 -24.74
N GLY A 578 22.44 -9.61 -25.76
CA GLY A 578 22.22 -9.27 -27.15
C GLY A 578 20.77 -9.41 -27.61
N ALA A 579 20.04 -10.42 -27.12
CA ALA A 579 18.60 -10.57 -27.36
C ALA A 579 17.79 -9.47 -26.65
N ALA A 580 18.14 -9.16 -25.40
CA ALA A 580 17.55 -8.05 -24.65
C ALA A 580 17.72 -6.72 -25.41
N ARG A 581 18.93 -6.45 -25.93
CA ARG A 581 19.21 -5.24 -26.71
C ARG A 581 18.42 -5.15 -28.00
N ALA A 582 18.31 -6.27 -28.74
CA ALA A 582 17.55 -6.32 -29.97
C ALA A 582 16.06 -6.02 -29.75
N LEU A 583 15.47 -6.58 -28.68
CA LEU A 583 14.10 -6.31 -28.30
C LEU A 583 13.91 -4.83 -27.93
N LEU A 584 14.77 -4.27 -27.05
CA LEU A 584 14.71 -2.87 -26.66
C LEU A 584 14.80 -1.93 -27.86
N ALA A 585 15.65 -2.21 -28.84
CA ALA A 585 15.81 -1.41 -30.05
C ALA A 585 14.55 -1.42 -30.94
N GLY A 586 13.79 -2.51 -30.92
CA GLY A 586 12.54 -2.67 -31.70
C GLY A 586 11.32 -1.99 -31.07
N LEU A 587 11.39 -1.58 -29.80
CA LEU A 587 10.25 -0.96 -29.14
C LEU A 587 9.95 0.46 -29.66
N PRO A 588 8.69 0.92 -29.60
CA PRO A 588 8.32 2.29 -29.90
C PRO A 588 9.10 3.30 -29.03
N GLU A 589 9.46 4.45 -29.59
CA GLU A 589 10.23 5.51 -28.90
C GLU A 589 9.59 5.92 -27.58
N ALA A 590 8.27 6.10 -27.57
CA ALA A 590 7.52 6.47 -26.37
C ALA A 590 7.67 5.45 -25.19
N ILE A 591 7.99 4.19 -25.47
CA ILE A 591 8.28 3.17 -24.46
C ILE A 591 9.77 3.20 -24.10
N ARG A 592 10.66 3.26 -25.10
CA ARG A 592 12.12 3.27 -24.90
C ARG A 592 12.59 4.43 -24.03
N GLU A 593 11.96 5.60 -24.17
CA GLU A 593 12.31 6.82 -23.41
C GLU A 593 11.80 6.82 -21.96
N ARG A 594 10.93 5.88 -21.59
CA ARG A 594 10.53 5.75 -20.18
C ARG A 594 11.75 5.36 -19.33
N GLY A 595 11.91 5.98 -18.16
CA GLY A 595 13.07 5.76 -17.30
C GLY A 595 13.34 4.31 -16.94
N ARG A 596 12.31 3.48 -16.79
CA ARG A 596 12.44 2.03 -16.59
C ARG A 596 13.16 1.36 -17.77
N PHE A 597 12.82 1.73 -18.99
CA PHE A 597 13.44 1.14 -20.19
C PHE A 597 14.86 1.69 -20.42
N ARG A 598 15.13 2.94 -20.05
CA ARG A 598 16.50 3.47 -20.01
C ARG A 598 17.36 2.74 -19.00
N LEU A 599 16.82 2.42 -17.81
CA LEU A 599 17.51 1.56 -16.83
C LEU A 599 17.77 0.15 -17.40
N LEU A 600 16.79 -0.47 -18.05
CA LEU A 600 16.96 -1.78 -18.68
C LEU A 600 18.02 -1.75 -19.78
N LEU A 601 18.06 -0.69 -20.59
CA LEU A 601 19.10 -0.51 -21.60
C LEU A 601 20.48 -0.38 -20.97
N ALA A 602 20.63 0.43 -19.92
CA ALA A 602 21.91 0.57 -19.21
C ALA A 602 22.37 -0.78 -18.61
N ARG A 603 21.48 -1.56 -18.01
CA ARG A 603 21.77 -2.92 -17.52
C ARG A 603 22.18 -3.85 -18.65
N THR A 604 21.53 -3.77 -19.79
CA THR A 604 21.84 -4.60 -20.98
C THR A 604 23.24 -4.29 -21.52
N LEU A 605 23.58 -3.01 -21.65
CA LEU A 605 24.89 -2.56 -22.11
C LEU A 605 26.00 -2.96 -21.12
N ALA A 606 25.77 -2.81 -19.84
CA ALA A 606 26.71 -3.27 -18.80
C ALA A 606 26.93 -4.79 -18.89
N ALA A 607 25.88 -5.58 -19.11
CA ALA A 607 25.96 -7.03 -19.29
C ALA A 607 26.69 -7.44 -20.60
N GLU A 608 26.69 -6.60 -21.64
CA GLU A 608 27.48 -6.77 -22.86
C GLU A 608 28.95 -6.35 -22.66
N GLY A 609 29.29 -5.71 -21.51
CA GLY A 609 30.62 -5.16 -21.24
C GLY A 609 30.84 -3.75 -21.80
N ASP A 610 29.82 -3.12 -22.38
CA ASP A 610 29.85 -1.74 -22.85
C ASP A 610 29.54 -0.77 -21.70
N THR A 611 30.49 -0.70 -20.75
CA THR A 611 30.35 0.15 -19.54
C THR A 611 30.33 1.63 -19.90
N GLY A 612 30.99 2.04 -21.00
CA GLY A 612 30.99 3.42 -21.48
C GLY A 612 29.61 3.89 -21.90
N ALA A 613 28.95 3.13 -22.79
CA ALA A 613 27.60 3.46 -23.24
C ALA A 613 26.57 3.36 -22.08
N ALA A 614 26.74 2.42 -21.17
CA ALA A 614 25.88 2.35 -19.96
C ALA A 614 26.03 3.60 -19.08
N ARG A 615 27.26 4.09 -18.90
CA ARG A 615 27.56 5.33 -18.14
C ARG A 615 26.93 6.55 -18.83
N GLU A 616 27.02 6.67 -20.17
CA GLU A 616 26.41 7.78 -20.92
C GLU A 616 24.92 7.91 -20.66
N ILE A 617 24.20 6.79 -20.39
CA ILE A 617 22.77 6.85 -20.02
C ILE A 617 22.58 7.56 -18.68
N PHE A 618 23.44 7.28 -17.68
CA PHE A 618 23.40 7.96 -16.39
C PHE A 618 23.76 9.45 -16.52
N ASP A 619 24.80 9.76 -17.30
CA ASP A 619 25.27 11.14 -17.51
C ASP A 619 24.23 11.98 -18.26
N ALA A 620 23.46 11.38 -19.18
CA ALA A 620 22.34 12.03 -19.85
C ALA A 620 21.14 12.30 -18.94
N GLY A 621 21.05 11.63 -17.80
CA GLY A 621 19.97 11.75 -16.83
C GLY A 621 18.69 11.00 -17.21
N PHE A 622 18.09 10.32 -16.23
CA PHE A 622 16.76 9.69 -16.34
C PHE A 622 16.15 9.50 -14.96
N GLU A 623 14.82 9.38 -14.91
CA GLU A 623 14.07 9.11 -13.67
C GLU A 623 13.27 7.82 -13.82
N VAL A 624 13.38 6.91 -12.85
CA VAL A 624 12.60 5.67 -12.80
C VAL A 624 11.41 5.89 -11.89
N ALA A 625 10.27 6.27 -12.44
CA ALA A 625 9.08 6.67 -11.69
C ALA A 625 8.56 5.54 -10.77
N ASP A 626 8.62 4.29 -11.23
CA ASP A 626 8.21 3.08 -10.53
C ASP A 626 9.35 2.42 -9.71
N LEU A 627 10.36 3.21 -9.30
CA LEU A 627 11.42 2.71 -8.43
C LEU A 627 10.81 2.31 -7.07
N ARG A 628 11.08 1.07 -6.65
CA ARG A 628 10.58 0.55 -5.39
C ARG A 628 11.38 1.13 -4.22
N GLU A 629 10.71 1.34 -3.10
CA GLU A 629 11.34 1.72 -1.83
C GLU A 629 12.53 0.81 -1.51
N GLY A 630 13.67 1.41 -1.13
CA GLY A 630 14.88 0.67 -0.78
C GLY A 630 15.60 -0.02 -1.96
N ALA A 631 15.18 0.21 -3.21
CA ALA A 631 15.83 -0.41 -4.37
C ALA A 631 17.28 0.05 -4.52
N GLY A 632 18.23 -0.90 -4.43
CA GLY A 632 19.67 -0.67 -4.62
C GLY A 632 20.12 -0.66 -6.09
N ILE A 633 19.24 -1.01 -7.02
CA ILE A 633 19.59 -1.31 -8.41
C ILE A 633 20.35 -0.19 -9.15
N LEU A 634 20.04 1.08 -8.86
CA LEU A 634 20.75 2.21 -9.48
C LEU A 634 22.19 2.31 -8.96
N GLY A 635 22.38 2.14 -7.65
CA GLY A 635 23.72 2.15 -7.05
C GLY A 635 24.57 0.94 -7.47
N GLU A 636 23.97 -0.24 -7.49
CA GLU A 636 24.62 -1.48 -7.94
C GLU A 636 25.06 -1.39 -9.39
N LEU A 637 24.18 -0.90 -10.27
CA LEU A 637 24.51 -0.72 -11.68
C LEU A 637 25.61 0.33 -11.87
N TRP A 638 25.51 1.47 -11.16
CA TRP A 638 26.54 2.51 -11.22
C TRP A 638 27.91 1.95 -10.80
N ALA A 639 27.99 1.22 -9.70
CA ALA A 639 29.23 0.61 -9.22
C ALA A 639 29.80 -0.43 -10.21
N SER A 640 28.99 -1.01 -11.10
CA SER A 640 29.46 -1.93 -12.14
C SER A 640 30.04 -1.23 -13.37
N VAL A 641 29.78 0.07 -13.57
CA VAL A 641 30.17 0.83 -14.76
C VAL A 641 31.04 2.05 -14.46
N SER A 642 31.30 2.36 -13.17
CA SER A 642 32.09 3.51 -12.75
C SER A 642 32.68 3.32 -11.37
N ASP A 643 33.93 3.78 -11.20
CA ASP A 643 34.61 3.87 -9.90
C ASP A 643 34.31 5.18 -9.15
N GLU A 644 33.54 6.09 -9.77
CA GLU A 644 33.17 7.36 -9.17
C GLU A 644 32.01 7.19 -8.17
N PRO A 645 31.87 8.08 -7.16
CA PRO A 645 30.74 8.07 -6.25
C PRO A 645 29.41 8.15 -7.01
N LEU A 646 28.38 7.45 -6.52
CA LEU A 646 27.03 7.51 -7.08
C LEU A 646 26.53 8.98 -7.10
N PRO A 647 26.06 9.49 -8.24
CA PRO A 647 25.49 10.82 -8.30
C PRO A 647 24.27 10.95 -7.39
N ALA A 648 24.12 12.07 -6.70
CA ALA A 648 23.07 12.29 -5.70
C ALA A 648 21.63 12.09 -6.27
N ALA A 649 21.45 12.34 -7.57
CA ALA A 649 20.16 12.13 -8.25
C ALA A 649 19.69 10.67 -8.24
N TYR A 650 20.63 9.71 -8.15
CA TYR A 650 20.38 8.28 -8.15
C TYR A 650 20.53 7.60 -6.77
N ASP A 651 20.88 8.37 -5.75
CA ASP A 651 21.13 7.84 -4.39
C ASP A 651 19.81 7.70 -3.61
N PHE A 652 19.16 6.58 -3.82
CA PHE A 652 17.95 6.15 -3.11
C PHE A 652 18.23 5.11 -2.01
N GLY A 653 19.52 4.87 -1.70
CA GLY A 653 19.92 3.85 -0.73
C GLY A 653 19.44 4.18 0.68
N MET A 654 18.71 3.26 1.29
CA MET A 654 18.15 3.40 2.64
C MET A 654 18.92 2.59 3.70
N SER A 655 19.78 1.70 3.27
CA SER A 655 20.59 0.88 4.21
C SER A 655 21.91 1.57 4.56
N PRO A 656 22.42 1.40 5.81
CA PRO A 656 23.76 1.80 6.13
C PRO A 656 24.77 1.06 5.25
N PRO A 657 25.96 1.66 4.98
CA PRO A 657 27.02 0.94 4.30
C PRO A 657 27.32 -0.36 5.06
N GLN A 658 27.51 -1.44 4.31
CA GLN A 658 27.97 -2.69 4.95
C GLN A 658 29.38 -2.45 5.51
N ALA A 659 29.57 -2.77 6.80
CA ALA A 659 30.84 -2.59 7.52
C ALA A 659 31.90 -3.57 7.00
#